data_616dd4b3cd08c4bcdc266dc254995859
#
_entry.id   616dd4b3cd08c4bcdc266dc254995859
#
_cell.length_a   1.000
_cell.length_b   1.000
_cell.length_c   1.000
_cell.angle_alpha   90.00
_cell.angle_beta   90.00
_cell.angle_gamma   90.00
#
_symmetry.space_group_name_H-M   'P 1'
#
loop_
_entity.id
_entity.type
_entity.pdbx_description
1 polymer ?
#
loop_
_entity_poly.entity_id
_entity_poly.type
_entity_poly.pdbx_seq_one_letter_code
_entity_poly.pdbx_strand_id
1 'polypeptide(L)'
;MRDISFKKIIFYCISFFLIFPASSQNLKWTLKTTDTKIVLGLDKKGKLNLFELSNGVKNFNWVKASSLVPFVRRIDVNNDSMATDWKYKSATIENKSGGITLKLLFTNAVPALELTSVWEAKKGSGPIRNSMFLHNSTNQTVTIYNPESIDINVAGPENKTSVVYINDDASVPDSIGLYNDLLNKPFAKTFRISEVQDWIPFMALNAGNHGMYIGWEWSIGRMEIKKGASVTTHLKAGISDDFKTDIDAGETFEVPPAFIGAYAGDFDDCGNSLRKYLFQNAMPALIRKDKGFPKAEWNAFAALGKEKGSWDPVESKYYPLVDDIAPLGFEELVIDIGWWSSYGDPGHIITDSVDWPKGIPAAAEYAKARGIRFGLYDNESENLTSDSGKSERIRDISYLIQNLKADFYRSDATAGPVISGTYGKSQRARYKEDVSYWSIKGFYEVIDSVYRKIPGFLWENCSSGGGLKDFGAVKRAARIQNQDVYWPVEARRSFFDASHVFPPMQLASVVGSWAAWYAEGSVYEFRSASMGAAYWHPDAPNGGNGGKVWTENQKAAIKKAVTTYKEKLRPLIRNANLYHIFPRPDSIRWDGVQYHDPSTQKGVVYIFKPKNLVDQQIIKLKGLDPEVNYKLSFEDGSNKTTVRKGSVLMRVGIVVSLKGDLASELMFIDKVKPK
;
A
#
# COMPACT_ATOMS: atom_id res chain seq x y z
N MET A 1 -20.94 60.05 2.00
CA MET A 1 -20.77 60.31 0.56
C MET A 1 -19.31 60.11 0.22
N ARG A 2 -18.97 59.00 -0.36
CA ARG A 2 -17.90 58.71 -1.33
C ARG A 2 -17.93 57.22 -1.61
N ASP A 3 -18.44 56.91 -2.78
CA ASP A 3 -18.43 55.59 -3.40
C ASP A 3 -17.00 55.11 -3.59
N ILE A 4 -16.69 53.88 -3.17
CA ILE A 4 -15.50 53.13 -3.57
C ILE A 4 -15.96 51.92 -4.37
N SER A 5 -15.83 52.06 -5.69
CA SER A 5 -16.07 51.03 -6.69
C SER A 5 -15.00 49.96 -6.59
N PHE A 6 -15.38 48.71 -6.22
CA PHE A 6 -14.52 47.52 -6.33
C PHE A 6 -14.48 47.03 -7.78
N LYS A 7 -13.40 47.30 -8.50
CA LYS A 7 -13.09 46.66 -9.77
C LYS A 7 -12.71 45.22 -9.53
N LYS A 8 -13.56 44.27 -9.96
CA LYS A 8 -13.22 42.87 -10.06
C LYS A 8 -12.13 42.68 -11.14
N ILE A 9 -10.91 42.31 -10.71
CA ILE A 9 -9.86 41.85 -11.62
C ILE A 9 -10.11 40.37 -11.87
N ILE A 10 -10.59 40.05 -13.06
CA ILE A 10 -10.72 38.68 -13.54
C ILE A 10 -9.36 38.28 -14.11
N PHE A 11 -8.65 37.41 -13.38
CA PHE A 11 -7.45 36.76 -13.91
C PHE A 11 -7.88 35.66 -14.89
N TYR A 12 -7.76 35.92 -16.17
CA TYR A 12 -7.80 34.88 -17.19
C TYR A 12 -6.50 34.09 -17.12
N CYS A 13 -6.56 32.85 -16.63
CA CYS A 13 -5.48 31.88 -16.85
C CYS A 13 -5.49 31.47 -18.32
N ILE A 14 -4.64 32.08 -19.11
CA ILE A 14 -4.39 31.66 -20.50
C ILE A 14 -3.52 30.41 -20.43
N SER A 15 -4.14 29.24 -20.67
CA SER A 15 -3.40 27.99 -20.92
C SER A 15 -2.80 28.08 -22.30
N PHE A 16 -1.48 28.27 -22.39
CA PHE A 16 -0.77 28.20 -23.65
C PHE A 16 -0.73 26.75 -24.14
N PHE A 17 -1.52 26.43 -25.14
CA PHE A 17 -1.40 25.21 -25.92
C PHE A 17 -0.32 25.41 -26.98
N LEU A 18 0.87 24.87 -26.75
CA LEU A 18 1.88 24.78 -27.79
C LEU A 18 1.62 23.51 -28.61
N ILE A 19 0.97 23.69 -29.75
CA ILE A 19 0.83 22.65 -30.79
C ILE A 19 2.05 22.76 -31.71
N PHE A 20 2.96 21.81 -31.62
CA PHE A 20 4.09 21.72 -32.53
C PHE A 20 3.71 20.87 -33.74
N PRO A 21 3.91 21.35 -35.00
CA PRO A 21 3.72 20.52 -36.17
C PRO A 21 4.83 19.45 -36.28
N ALA A 22 4.46 18.26 -36.68
CA ALA A 22 5.33 17.10 -36.76
C ALA A 22 6.38 17.20 -37.88
N SER A 23 7.59 17.61 -37.48
CA SER A 23 8.80 17.12 -38.17
C SER A 23 9.47 16.11 -37.22
N SER A 24 9.60 14.87 -37.64
CA SER A 24 9.95 13.70 -36.78
C SER A 24 11.41 13.63 -36.33
N GLN A 25 12.16 14.73 -36.35
CA GLN A 25 13.56 14.72 -35.97
C GLN A 25 13.76 15.20 -34.51
N ASN A 26 14.14 14.25 -33.63
CA ASN A 26 14.70 14.50 -32.29
C ASN A 26 13.76 15.10 -31.24
N LEU A 27 12.45 14.82 -31.26
CA LEU A 27 11.58 15.22 -30.17
C LEU A 27 11.96 14.46 -28.90
N LYS A 28 12.31 15.20 -27.86
CA LYS A 28 12.61 14.66 -26.51
C LYS A 28 11.90 15.44 -25.44
N TRP A 29 11.44 14.73 -24.43
CA TRP A 29 10.78 15.29 -23.25
C TRP A 29 11.50 14.82 -21.99
N THR A 30 11.81 15.76 -21.11
CA THR A 30 12.44 15.47 -19.82
C THR A 30 11.43 15.68 -18.70
N LEU A 31 11.25 14.66 -17.87
CA LEU A 31 10.50 14.76 -16.61
C LEU A 31 11.43 14.51 -15.43
N LYS A 32 11.22 15.26 -14.34
CA LYS A 32 12.06 15.16 -13.14
C LYS A 32 11.23 15.25 -11.89
N THR A 33 11.57 14.42 -10.91
CA THR A 33 11.33 14.64 -9.47
C THR A 33 12.65 15.04 -8.81
N THR A 34 12.72 15.09 -7.48
CA THR A 34 13.99 15.41 -6.79
C THR A 34 15.04 14.32 -7.01
N ASP A 35 14.63 13.06 -7.09
CA ASP A 35 15.53 11.90 -7.16
C ASP A 35 15.45 11.09 -8.46
N THR A 36 14.43 11.31 -9.28
CA THR A 36 14.24 10.58 -10.53
C THR A 36 14.21 11.53 -11.73
N LYS A 37 14.97 11.19 -12.77
CA LYS A 37 14.93 11.86 -14.07
C LYS A 37 14.70 10.83 -15.17
N ILE A 38 13.74 11.09 -16.07
CA ILE A 38 13.58 10.35 -17.31
C ILE A 38 13.68 11.28 -18.51
N VAL A 39 14.17 10.74 -19.63
CA VAL A 39 14.10 11.37 -20.95
C VAL A 39 13.38 10.41 -21.89
N LEU A 40 12.21 10.82 -22.32
CA LEU A 40 11.44 10.17 -23.38
C LEU A 40 11.71 10.87 -24.69
N GLY A 41 11.55 10.17 -25.81
CA GLY A 41 11.68 10.77 -27.13
C GLY A 41 11.26 9.82 -28.23
N LEU A 42 11.20 10.36 -29.46
CA LEU A 42 10.93 9.56 -30.64
C LEU A 42 12.25 9.12 -31.30
N ASP A 43 12.31 7.86 -31.73
CA ASP A 43 13.39 7.38 -32.57
C ASP A 43 13.18 7.81 -34.04
N LYS A 44 14.13 7.43 -34.92
CA LYS A 44 14.08 7.76 -36.36
C LYS A 44 12.85 7.17 -37.07
N LYS A 45 12.18 6.18 -36.46
CA LYS A 45 10.94 5.56 -36.95
C LYS A 45 9.68 6.17 -36.35
N GLY A 46 9.82 7.21 -35.50
CA GLY A 46 8.71 7.84 -34.76
C GLY A 46 8.16 7.00 -33.61
N LYS A 47 8.88 5.98 -33.17
CA LYS A 47 8.47 5.15 -32.01
C LYS A 47 8.95 5.78 -30.70
N LEU A 48 8.10 5.74 -29.66
CA LEU A 48 8.45 6.25 -28.34
C LEU A 48 9.51 5.38 -27.69
N ASN A 49 10.55 6.01 -27.19
CA ASN A 49 11.66 5.37 -26.49
C ASN A 49 11.97 6.09 -25.17
N LEU A 50 12.41 5.33 -24.18
CA LEU A 50 13.07 5.79 -22.99
C LEU A 50 14.58 5.89 -23.27
N PHE A 51 15.16 7.10 -23.20
CA PHE A 51 16.57 7.37 -23.48
C PHE A 51 17.40 7.52 -22.20
N GLU A 52 16.76 7.93 -21.12
CA GLU A 52 17.43 8.12 -19.83
C GLU A 52 16.48 7.74 -18.70
N LEU A 53 17.02 7.03 -17.73
CA LEU A 53 16.50 6.87 -16.39
C LEU A 53 17.68 7.03 -15.43
N SER A 54 17.70 8.09 -14.67
CA SER A 54 18.81 8.41 -13.78
C SER A 54 18.35 9.01 -12.46
N ASN A 55 19.24 8.93 -11.47
CA ASN A 55 19.12 9.68 -10.22
C ASN A 55 19.99 10.93 -10.32
N GLY A 56 19.45 12.08 -9.93
CA GLY A 56 20.16 13.36 -10.03
C GLY A 56 21.42 13.46 -9.19
N VAL A 57 21.57 12.64 -8.15
CA VAL A 57 22.73 12.65 -7.24
C VAL A 57 23.90 11.82 -7.79
N LYS A 58 23.61 10.64 -8.37
CA LYS A 58 24.64 9.70 -8.84
C LYS A 58 24.93 9.78 -10.34
N ASN A 59 24.11 10.48 -11.09
CA ASN A 59 24.25 10.74 -12.51
C ASN A 59 24.48 9.46 -13.38
N PHE A 60 24.04 8.28 -12.86
CA PHE A 60 24.13 7.01 -13.55
C PHE A 60 22.87 6.80 -14.39
N ASN A 61 23.04 6.62 -15.70
CA ASN A 61 21.91 6.30 -16.58
C ASN A 61 21.70 4.78 -16.67
N TRP A 62 20.55 4.31 -16.21
CA TRP A 62 20.13 2.91 -16.27
C TRP A 62 19.72 2.46 -17.68
N VAL A 63 19.60 3.38 -18.64
CA VAL A 63 19.28 3.10 -20.04
C VAL A 63 20.52 3.33 -20.89
N LYS A 64 21.29 2.26 -21.18
CA LYS A 64 22.52 2.36 -22.02
C LYS A 64 22.20 2.53 -23.49
N ALA A 65 21.23 1.78 -23.99
CA ALA A 65 20.64 1.97 -25.32
C ALA A 65 19.19 2.40 -25.14
N SER A 66 18.62 3.15 -26.07
CA SER A 66 17.21 3.51 -25.98
C SER A 66 16.34 2.25 -25.88
N SER A 67 15.40 2.27 -24.92
CA SER A 67 14.43 1.20 -24.75
C SER A 67 13.09 1.61 -25.31
N LEU A 68 12.55 0.81 -26.22
CA LEU A 68 11.21 1.02 -26.77
C LEU A 68 10.19 0.98 -25.63
N VAL A 69 9.32 2.00 -25.55
CA VAL A 69 8.16 1.96 -24.67
C VAL A 69 7.05 1.21 -25.40
N PRO A 70 6.54 0.12 -24.83
CA PRO A 70 5.58 -0.71 -25.54
C PRO A 70 4.22 -0.03 -25.62
N PHE A 71 3.52 -0.37 -26.69
CA PHE A 71 2.09 -0.15 -26.83
C PHE A 71 1.44 -1.49 -27.18
N VAL A 72 0.12 -1.50 -27.32
CA VAL A 72 -0.59 -2.69 -27.83
C VAL A 72 -0.06 -3.04 -29.21
N ARG A 73 0.42 -4.28 -29.38
CA ARG A 73 1.09 -4.74 -30.62
C ARG A 73 0.17 -5.52 -31.53
N ARG A 74 -0.81 -6.20 -30.97
CA ARG A 74 -1.76 -7.07 -31.67
C ARG A 74 -3.18 -6.70 -31.29
N ILE A 75 -4.02 -6.67 -32.28
CA ILE A 75 -5.46 -6.47 -32.15
C ILE A 75 -6.18 -7.42 -33.10
N ASP A 76 -7.41 -7.77 -32.77
CA ASP A 76 -8.33 -8.49 -33.67
C ASP A 76 -9.55 -7.62 -33.95
N VAL A 77 -10.03 -7.64 -35.19
CA VAL A 77 -11.30 -7.06 -35.62
C VAL A 77 -12.03 -8.13 -36.42
N ASN A 78 -13.25 -8.50 -35.99
CA ASN A 78 -14.03 -9.59 -36.61
C ASN A 78 -13.23 -10.91 -36.73
N ASN A 79 -12.40 -11.26 -35.76
CA ASN A 79 -11.48 -12.39 -35.73
C ASN A 79 -10.27 -12.31 -36.68
N ASP A 80 -10.09 -11.21 -37.40
CA ASP A 80 -8.89 -10.98 -38.21
C ASP A 80 -7.80 -10.33 -37.37
N SER A 81 -6.68 -11.02 -37.22
CA SER A 81 -5.55 -10.55 -36.41
C SER A 81 -4.71 -9.54 -37.19
N MET A 82 -4.46 -8.40 -36.60
CA MET A 82 -3.70 -7.28 -37.17
C MET A 82 -2.58 -6.82 -36.24
N ALA A 83 -1.43 -6.47 -36.84
CA ALA A 83 -0.39 -5.72 -36.15
C ALA A 83 -0.74 -4.22 -36.15
N THR A 84 -0.47 -3.55 -35.02
CA THR A 84 -0.63 -2.09 -34.96
C THR A 84 0.58 -1.35 -35.50
N ASP A 85 0.35 -0.19 -36.13
CA ASP A 85 1.39 0.73 -36.52
C ASP A 85 1.14 2.14 -35.97
N TRP A 86 1.51 2.31 -34.71
CA TRP A 86 1.32 3.55 -33.98
C TRP A 86 2.16 4.69 -34.54
N LYS A 87 1.51 5.80 -34.92
CA LYS A 87 2.13 7.04 -35.37
C LYS A 87 1.95 8.14 -34.34
N TYR A 88 3.03 8.81 -33.99
CA TYR A 88 2.97 9.99 -33.15
C TYR A 88 2.11 11.08 -33.79
N LYS A 89 1.20 11.69 -33.00
CA LYS A 89 0.30 12.77 -33.43
C LYS A 89 0.65 14.09 -32.75
N SER A 90 0.74 14.10 -31.40
CA SER A 90 0.98 15.33 -30.67
C SER A 90 1.51 15.07 -29.23
N ALA A 91 2.08 16.10 -28.63
CA ALA A 91 2.44 16.15 -27.23
C ALA A 91 1.80 17.37 -26.56
N THR A 92 1.34 17.20 -25.33
CA THR A 92 0.89 18.29 -24.45
C THR A 92 1.62 18.22 -23.14
N ILE A 93 2.13 19.36 -22.66
CA ILE A 93 2.81 19.48 -21.37
C ILE A 93 1.98 20.41 -20.49
N GLU A 94 1.53 19.89 -19.35
CA GLU A 94 0.83 20.68 -18.33
C GLU A 94 1.76 20.87 -17.14
N ASN A 95 2.13 22.12 -16.86
CA ASN A 95 2.86 22.49 -15.66
C ASN A 95 1.87 23.02 -14.61
N LYS A 96 1.73 22.29 -13.50
CA LYS A 96 0.87 22.69 -12.38
C LYS A 96 1.73 22.81 -11.12
N SER A 97 1.23 23.51 -10.12
CA SER A 97 1.94 23.66 -8.82
C SER A 97 2.32 22.32 -8.17
N GLY A 98 1.62 21.24 -8.51
CA GLY A 98 1.86 19.87 -8.01
C GLY A 98 2.84 19.04 -8.84
N GLY A 99 3.32 19.52 -9.99
CA GLY A 99 4.23 18.76 -10.86
C GLY A 99 4.00 18.99 -12.35
N ILE A 100 4.57 18.12 -13.15
CA ILE A 100 4.52 18.14 -14.63
C ILE A 100 3.77 16.91 -15.12
N THR A 101 2.85 17.10 -16.05
CA THR A 101 2.18 16.02 -16.76
C THR A 101 2.48 16.16 -18.26
N LEU A 102 3.05 15.12 -18.86
CA LEU A 102 3.27 14.98 -20.29
C LEU A 102 2.23 14.00 -20.85
N LYS A 103 1.46 14.41 -21.83
CA LYS A 103 0.53 13.57 -22.59
C LYS A 103 1.00 13.43 -24.01
N LEU A 104 1.19 12.21 -24.47
CA LEU A 104 1.63 11.85 -25.82
C LEU A 104 0.49 11.11 -26.51
N LEU A 105 0.04 11.64 -27.65
CA LEU A 105 -1.02 11.04 -28.46
C LEU A 105 -0.41 10.34 -29.67
N PHE A 106 -0.81 9.09 -29.83
CA PHE A 106 -0.48 8.24 -30.98
C PHE A 106 -1.76 7.76 -31.65
N THR A 107 -1.70 7.52 -32.95
CA THR A 107 -2.82 6.98 -33.71
C THR A 107 -2.39 5.75 -34.49
N ASN A 108 -3.30 4.79 -34.61
CA ASN A 108 -3.23 3.67 -35.57
C ASN A 108 -4.33 3.87 -36.59
N ALA A 109 -4.00 3.76 -37.88
CA ALA A 109 -4.94 4.11 -38.95
C ALA A 109 -5.96 3.00 -39.25
N VAL A 110 -5.51 1.74 -39.20
CA VAL A 110 -6.35 0.57 -39.52
C VAL A 110 -6.11 -0.53 -38.46
N PRO A 111 -7.09 -0.81 -37.62
CA PRO A 111 -8.31 -0.01 -37.39
C PRO A 111 -7.99 1.35 -36.77
N ALA A 112 -8.94 2.29 -36.85
CA ALA A 112 -8.77 3.63 -36.29
C ALA A 112 -8.78 3.58 -34.75
N LEU A 113 -7.60 3.70 -34.13
CA LEU A 113 -7.39 3.71 -32.68
C LEU A 113 -6.56 4.92 -32.28
N GLU A 114 -6.82 5.44 -31.08
CA GLU A 114 -5.98 6.46 -30.45
C GLU A 114 -5.38 5.92 -29.15
N LEU A 115 -4.09 6.15 -28.93
CA LEU A 115 -3.42 5.80 -27.67
C LEU A 115 -2.85 7.06 -27.04
N THR A 116 -3.28 7.36 -25.82
CA THR A 116 -2.74 8.43 -25.00
C THR A 116 -1.81 7.84 -23.93
N SER A 117 -0.52 8.16 -24.00
CA SER A 117 0.47 7.82 -22.97
C SER A 117 0.69 9.03 -22.07
N VAL A 118 0.39 8.90 -20.78
CA VAL A 118 0.44 9.98 -19.79
C VAL A 118 1.56 9.71 -18.81
N TRP A 119 2.49 10.67 -18.68
CA TRP A 119 3.61 10.61 -17.75
C TRP A 119 3.54 11.74 -16.74
N GLU A 120 3.59 11.41 -15.47
CA GLU A 120 3.41 12.37 -14.36
C GLU A 120 4.63 12.37 -13.44
N ALA A 121 5.29 13.52 -13.34
CA ALA A 121 6.32 13.80 -12.34
C ALA A 121 5.73 14.75 -11.29
N LYS A 122 5.49 14.25 -10.08
CA LYS A 122 5.02 15.07 -8.95
C LYS A 122 6.17 15.84 -8.32
N LYS A 123 5.87 16.95 -7.67
CA LYS A 123 6.86 17.73 -6.92
C LYS A 123 7.37 16.95 -5.72
N GLY A 124 8.68 16.99 -5.46
CA GLY A 124 9.33 16.25 -4.38
C GLY A 124 10.06 15.01 -4.90
N SER A 125 10.44 14.12 -3.97
CA SER A 125 11.06 12.84 -4.30
C SER A 125 10.03 11.82 -4.77
N GLY A 126 10.48 10.78 -5.48
CA GLY A 126 9.67 9.62 -5.85
C GLY A 126 9.68 9.33 -7.34
N PRO A 127 8.86 8.36 -7.77
CA PRO A 127 8.81 7.90 -9.15
C PRO A 127 8.10 8.85 -10.09
N ILE A 128 8.23 8.54 -11.38
CA ILE A 128 7.42 9.09 -12.45
C ILE A 128 6.41 8.02 -12.84
N ARG A 129 5.13 8.38 -12.77
CA ARG A 129 4.00 7.49 -13.07
C ARG A 129 3.68 7.48 -14.54
N ASN A 130 3.34 6.31 -15.09
CA ASN A 130 2.85 6.11 -16.45
C ASN A 130 1.44 5.53 -16.41
N SER A 131 0.55 6.08 -17.24
CA SER A 131 -0.77 5.53 -17.55
C SER A 131 -0.99 5.56 -19.05
N MET A 132 -1.65 4.54 -19.58
CA MET A 132 -1.97 4.46 -21.01
C MET A 132 -3.46 4.23 -21.21
N PHE A 133 -4.04 4.96 -22.13
CA PHE A 133 -5.46 4.90 -22.47
C PHE A 133 -5.59 4.61 -23.96
N LEU A 134 -6.28 3.52 -24.29
CA LEU A 134 -6.54 3.11 -25.66
C LEU A 134 -7.99 3.37 -26.01
N HIS A 135 -8.25 4.27 -26.91
CA HIS A 135 -9.59 4.62 -27.39
C HIS A 135 -9.88 3.96 -28.75
N ASN A 136 -11.02 3.28 -28.82
CA ASN A 136 -11.53 2.69 -30.04
C ASN A 136 -12.35 3.72 -30.82
N SER A 137 -11.77 4.33 -31.85
CA SER A 137 -12.42 5.31 -32.72
C SER A 137 -13.19 4.67 -33.88
N THR A 138 -13.30 3.34 -33.91
CA THR A 138 -14.08 2.63 -34.93
C THR A 138 -15.55 2.53 -34.57
N ASN A 139 -16.37 2.05 -35.45
CA ASN A 139 -17.77 1.69 -35.22
C ASN A 139 -17.98 0.20 -34.89
N GLN A 140 -16.91 -0.53 -34.61
CA GLN A 140 -16.90 -1.97 -34.31
C GLN A 140 -16.16 -2.25 -33.02
N THR A 141 -16.41 -3.41 -32.40
CA THR A 141 -15.61 -3.90 -31.29
C THR A 141 -14.23 -4.33 -31.77
N VAL A 142 -13.20 -3.96 -31.02
CA VAL A 142 -11.81 -4.33 -31.23
C VAL A 142 -11.32 -5.14 -30.04
N THR A 143 -10.79 -6.34 -30.27
CA THR A 143 -10.15 -7.14 -29.22
C THR A 143 -8.67 -6.80 -29.16
N ILE A 144 -8.18 -6.47 -27.97
CA ILE A 144 -6.75 -6.19 -27.74
C ILE A 144 -6.09 -7.33 -26.97
N TYR A 145 -4.78 -7.47 -27.14
CA TYR A 145 -3.97 -8.51 -26.51
C TYR A 145 -2.78 -7.91 -25.77
N ASN A 146 -2.52 -8.43 -24.59
CA ASN A 146 -1.30 -8.22 -23.79
C ASN A 146 -0.81 -6.76 -23.76
N PRO A 147 -1.62 -5.80 -23.29
CA PRO A 147 -1.14 -4.44 -23.07
C PRO A 147 -0.23 -4.44 -21.84
N GLU A 148 1.07 -4.27 -22.05
CA GLU A 148 2.05 -4.20 -20.99
C GLU A 148 2.10 -2.79 -20.39
N SER A 149 2.04 -2.68 -19.05
CA SER A 149 2.22 -1.41 -18.34
C SER A 149 3.68 -0.97 -18.39
N ILE A 150 4.60 -1.91 -18.22
CA ILE A 150 6.05 -1.75 -18.36
C ILE A 150 6.61 -2.89 -19.18
N ASP A 151 7.47 -2.54 -20.14
CA ASP A 151 8.27 -3.48 -20.94
C ASP A 151 9.52 -2.72 -21.41
N ILE A 152 10.57 -2.72 -20.59
CA ILE A 152 11.75 -1.89 -20.80
C ILE A 152 13.05 -2.69 -20.65
N ASN A 153 14.08 -2.22 -21.35
CA ASN A 153 15.44 -2.72 -21.22
C ASN A 153 16.31 -1.71 -20.46
N VAL A 154 16.95 -2.18 -19.41
CA VAL A 154 17.83 -1.39 -18.57
C VAL A 154 19.17 -2.09 -18.39
N ALA A 155 20.19 -1.38 -17.90
CA ALA A 155 21.49 -1.98 -17.61
C ALA A 155 22.15 -1.28 -16.42
N GLY A 156 22.42 -2.05 -15.39
CA GLY A 156 23.18 -1.60 -14.23
C GLY A 156 24.69 -1.80 -14.41
N PRO A 157 25.51 -1.37 -13.44
CA PRO A 157 26.93 -1.68 -13.38
C PRO A 157 27.18 -3.19 -13.38
N GLU A 158 28.08 -3.64 -14.23
CA GLU A 158 28.39 -5.05 -14.39
C GLU A 158 28.93 -5.66 -13.09
N ASN A 159 28.52 -6.90 -12.78
CA ASN A 159 28.90 -7.67 -11.59
C ASN A 159 28.64 -6.99 -10.23
N LYS A 160 27.88 -5.89 -10.22
CA LYS A 160 27.50 -5.14 -9.00
C LYS A 160 26.00 -4.91 -8.87
N THR A 161 25.24 -5.31 -9.88
CA THR A 161 23.80 -5.13 -9.89
C THR A 161 23.10 -6.37 -9.35
N SER A 162 22.21 -6.18 -8.42
CA SER A 162 21.28 -7.20 -7.95
C SER A 162 19.85 -6.79 -8.23
N VAL A 163 18.93 -7.75 -8.30
CA VAL A 163 17.50 -7.50 -8.30
C VAL A 163 16.96 -7.70 -6.90
N VAL A 164 16.18 -6.72 -6.45
CA VAL A 164 15.45 -6.76 -5.16
C VAL A 164 13.96 -6.89 -5.45
N TYR A 165 13.32 -7.85 -4.79
CA TYR A 165 11.88 -8.07 -4.85
C TYR A 165 11.40 -8.66 -3.52
N ILE A 166 10.12 -8.55 -3.22
CA ILE A 166 9.59 -8.83 -1.90
C ILE A 166 8.48 -9.87 -2.00
N ASN A 167 8.65 -10.96 -1.25
CA ASN A 167 7.60 -11.89 -0.89
C ASN A 167 7.22 -11.62 0.56
N ASP A 168 5.97 -11.36 0.86
CA ASP A 168 5.53 -11.09 2.22
C ASP A 168 4.63 -12.18 2.81
N ASP A 169 4.72 -13.39 2.26
CA ASP A 169 4.09 -14.56 2.87
C ASP A 169 4.71 -14.85 4.25
N ALA A 170 4.07 -14.32 5.26
CA ALA A 170 4.50 -14.47 6.64
C ALA A 170 4.20 -15.87 7.23
N SER A 171 3.36 -16.66 6.56
CA SER A 171 3.00 -18.02 7.00
C SER A 171 4.14 -19.01 6.82
N VAL A 172 5.12 -18.71 5.94
CA VAL A 172 6.29 -19.54 5.69
C VAL A 172 7.51 -18.98 6.44
N PRO A 173 7.93 -19.56 7.58
CA PRO A 173 9.05 -19.05 8.40
C PRO A 173 10.36 -18.96 7.64
N ASP A 174 10.61 -19.92 6.77
CA ASP A 174 11.86 -20.05 6.02
C ASP A 174 11.84 -19.27 4.70
N SER A 175 10.73 -18.61 4.33
CA SER A 175 10.72 -17.74 3.17
C SER A 175 11.61 -16.53 3.41
N ILE A 176 12.38 -16.17 2.41
CA ILE A 176 13.15 -14.94 2.42
C ILE A 176 12.20 -13.82 2.00
N GLY A 177 11.82 -12.94 2.93
CA GLY A 177 10.90 -11.84 2.60
C GLY A 177 11.48 -10.90 1.55
N LEU A 178 12.67 -10.36 1.81
CA LEU A 178 13.40 -9.51 0.88
C LEU A 178 14.46 -10.34 0.14
N TYR A 179 14.26 -10.57 -1.15
CA TYR A 179 15.23 -11.18 -2.03
C TYR A 179 16.19 -10.12 -2.59
N ASN A 180 17.45 -10.49 -2.74
CA ASN A 180 18.50 -9.63 -3.29
C ASN A 180 19.47 -10.47 -4.13
N ASP A 181 19.04 -10.85 -5.34
CA ASP A 181 19.77 -11.78 -6.21
C ASP A 181 20.76 -11.04 -7.11
N LEU A 182 22.04 -11.40 -7.02
CA LEU A 182 23.10 -10.81 -7.84
C LEU A 182 22.95 -11.22 -9.32
N LEU A 183 22.91 -10.24 -10.22
CA LEU A 183 22.76 -10.42 -11.66
C LEU A 183 24.11 -10.60 -12.38
N ASN A 184 24.98 -11.50 -11.88
CA ASN A 184 26.30 -11.78 -12.46
C ASN A 184 26.30 -12.92 -13.49
N LYS A 185 25.18 -13.63 -13.66
CA LYS A 185 24.93 -14.72 -14.59
C LYS A 185 23.53 -14.56 -15.21
N PRO A 186 23.16 -15.34 -16.24
CA PRO A 186 21.80 -15.37 -16.73
C PRO A 186 20.79 -15.61 -15.61
N PHE A 187 19.73 -14.79 -15.57
CA PHE A 187 18.70 -14.82 -14.54
C PHE A 187 17.34 -14.60 -15.18
N ALA A 188 16.34 -15.34 -14.79
CA ALA A 188 14.96 -15.15 -15.20
C ALA A 188 14.03 -15.49 -14.06
N LYS A 189 13.09 -14.62 -13.75
CA LYS A 189 12.05 -14.85 -12.76
C LYS A 189 10.77 -14.11 -13.15
N THR A 190 9.65 -14.81 -12.97
CA THR A 190 8.31 -14.26 -13.10
C THR A 190 7.65 -14.32 -11.73
N PHE A 191 7.12 -13.19 -11.28
CA PHE A 191 6.36 -13.06 -10.05
C PHE A 191 4.89 -12.94 -10.44
N ARG A 192 4.07 -13.87 -9.97
CA ARG A 192 2.62 -13.76 -10.11
C ARG A 192 2.08 -12.98 -8.92
N ILE A 193 1.47 -11.85 -9.22
CA ILE A 193 0.72 -11.08 -8.24
C ILE A 193 -0.69 -11.64 -8.31
N SER A 194 -1.13 -12.25 -7.22
CA SER A 194 -2.42 -12.93 -7.14
C SER A 194 -3.20 -12.47 -5.92
N GLU A 195 -4.44 -12.89 -5.82
CA GLU A 195 -5.29 -12.65 -4.66
C GLU A 195 -4.80 -13.33 -3.37
N VAL A 196 -3.92 -14.30 -3.48
CA VAL A 196 -3.37 -15.05 -2.32
C VAL A 196 -1.99 -14.54 -1.90
N GLN A 197 -1.51 -13.47 -2.48
CA GLN A 197 -0.45 -12.57 -2.04
C GLN A 197 0.87 -13.10 -1.52
N ASP A 198 1.65 -13.58 -2.43
CA ASP A 198 3.04 -13.85 -2.10
C ASP A 198 3.97 -12.70 -2.51
N TRP A 199 3.59 -11.93 -3.52
CA TRP A 199 4.51 -10.99 -4.15
C TRP A 199 3.97 -9.57 -4.18
N ILE A 200 4.73 -8.64 -3.58
CA ILE A 200 4.45 -7.21 -3.70
C ILE A 200 4.72 -6.76 -5.14
N PRO A 201 3.80 -5.97 -5.77
CA PRO A 201 3.95 -5.51 -7.16
C PRO A 201 5.05 -4.44 -7.30
N PHE A 202 6.28 -4.80 -6.91
CA PHE A 202 7.46 -3.94 -6.88
C PHE A 202 8.72 -4.74 -7.15
N MET A 203 9.64 -4.18 -7.93
CA MET A 203 11.02 -4.68 -8.03
C MET A 203 12.00 -3.53 -8.21
N ALA A 204 13.24 -3.72 -7.72
CA ALA A 204 14.32 -2.76 -7.89
C ALA A 204 15.58 -3.43 -8.43
N LEU A 205 16.36 -2.68 -9.20
CA LEU A 205 17.75 -3.00 -9.48
C LEU A 205 18.62 -2.16 -8.55
N ASN A 206 19.48 -2.83 -7.79
CA ASN A 206 20.35 -2.22 -6.79
C ASN A 206 21.83 -2.39 -7.17
N ALA A 207 22.57 -1.31 -7.15
CA ALA A 207 24.02 -1.29 -7.40
C ALA A 207 24.81 -0.81 -6.16
N GLY A 208 24.37 -1.19 -4.98
CA GLY A 208 24.97 -0.92 -3.68
C GLY A 208 24.51 0.42 -3.08
N ASN A 209 24.92 1.54 -3.66
CA ASN A 209 24.60 2.87 -3.15
C ASN A 209 23.71 3.70 -4.09
N HIS A 210 23.09 3.10 -5.05
CA HIS A 210 22.09 3.67 -5.95
C HIS A 210 21.34 2.56 -6.67
N GLY A 211 20.16 2.89 -7.19
CA GLY A 211 19.36 1.94 -7.92
C GLY A 211 18.25 2.58 -8.76
N MET A 212 17.49 1.71 -9.40
CA MET A 212 16.22 2.05 -10.04
C MET A 212 15.15 1.06 -9.57
N TYR A 213 13.89 1.44 -9.72
CA TYR A 213 12.77 0.58 -9.35
C TYR A 213 11.58 0.78 -10.30
N ILE A 214 10.75 -0.24 -10.35
CA ILE A 214 9.43 -0.21 -10.98
C ILE A 214 8.39 -0.68 -9.97
N GLY A 215 7.19 -0.13 -10.06
CA GLY A 215 6.03 -0.58 -9.29
C GLY A 215 4.79 -0.59 -10.17
N TRP A 216 3.81 -1.41 -9.80
CA TRP A 216 2.60 -1.64 -10.56
C TRP A 216 1.37 -1.41 -9.69
N GLU A 217 0.43 -0.60 -10.17
CA GLU A 217 -0.72 -0.15 -9.38
C GLU A 217 -1.94 -1.06 -9.57
N TRP A 218 -1.74 -2.37 -9.54
CA TRP A 218 -2.78 -3.36 -9.78
C TRP A 218 -2.54 -4.65 -8.98
N SER A 219 -3.61 -5.36 -8.60
CA SER A 219 -3.51 -6.52 -7.71
C SER A 219 -3.23 -7.83 -8.41
N ILE A 220 -3.83 -8.10 -9.58
CA ILE A 220 -3.69 -9.41 -10.26
C ILE A 220 -2.94 -9.24 -11.56
N GLY A 221 -1.83 -9.96 -11.69
CA GLY A 221 -1.01 -9.92 -12.88
C GLY A 221 0.37 -10.51 -12.67
N ARG A 222 1.35 -9.99 -13.39
CA ARG A 222 2.73 -10.45 -13.30
C ARG A 222 3.75 -9.34 -13.40
N MET A 223 4.86 -9.55 -12.75
CA MET A 223 6.10 -8.83 -13.00
C MET A 223 7.17 -9.83 -13.44
N GLU A 224 8.04 -9.43 -14.35
CA GLU A 224 9.02 -10.31 -14.97
C GLU A 224 10.37 -9.61 -15.06
N ILE A 225 11.42 -10.33 -14.71
CA ILE A 225 12.80 -9.92 -14.94
C ILE A 225 13.52 -11.01 -15.75
N LYS A 226 14.23 -10.59 -16.79
CA LYS A 226 15.04 -11.50 -17.60
C LYS A 226 16.36 -10.82 -17.97
N LYS A 227 17.46 -11.45 -17.57
CA LYS A 227 18.83 -11.09 -17.96
C LYS A 227 19.47 -12.27 -18.66
N GLY A 228 19.86 -12.09 -19.91
CA GLY A 228 20.67 -13.04 -20.67
C GLY A 228 22.16 -12.90 -20.38
N ALA A 229 22.99 -13.33 -21.32
CA ALA A 229 24.44 -13.16 -21.27
C ALA A 229 24.88 -11.69 -21.45
N SER A 230 24.03 -10.82 -22.03
CA SER A 230 24.31 -9.40 -22.21
C SER A 230 24.23 -8.61 -20.90
N VAL A 231 24.72 -7.37 -20.91
CA VAL A 231 24.60 -6.43 -19.79
C VAL A 231 23.17 -5.91 -19.60
N THR A 232 22.29 -6.18 -20.57
CA THR A 232 20.91 -5.69 -20.58
C THR A 232 20.00 -6.59 -19.73
N THR A 233 19.21 -5.97 -18.89
CA THR A 233 18.16 -6.60 -18.11
C THR A 233 16.80 -6.12 -18.63
N HIS A 234 15.92 -7.05 -18.95
CA HIS A 234 14.57 -6.80 -19.41
C HIS A 234 13.61 -6.85 -18.21
N LEU A 235 12.78 -5.83 -18.04
CA LEU A 235 11.77 -5.72 -17.00
C LEU A 235 10.39 -5.56 -17.61
N LYS A 236 9.42 -6.34 -17.15
CA LYS A 236 8.01 -6.27 -17.56
C LYS A 236 7.08 -6.20 -16.36
N ALA A 237 5.94 -5.55 -16.54
CA ALA A 237 4.78 -5.62 -15.66
C ALA A 237 3.51 -5.52 -16.51
N GLY A 238 2.57 -6.41 -16.28
CA GLY A 238 1.33 -6.50 -17.03
C GLY A 238 0.36 -7.52 -16.43
N ILE A 239 -0.84 -7.64 -17.01
CA ILE A 239 -1.93 -8.46 -16.47
C ILE A 239 -1.57 -9.96 -16.56
N SER A 240 -1.59 -10.54 -17.75
CA SER A 240 -1.14 -11.92 -18.00
C SER A 240 -0.70 -12.07 -19.46
N ASP A 241 0.00 -13.17 -19.77
CA ASP A 241 0.47 -13.42 -21.14
C ASP A 241 -0.67 -13.79 -22.11
N ASP A 242 -1.76 -14.33 -21.60
CA ASP A 242 -2.96 -14.74 -22.34
C ASP A 242 -4.07 -13.68 -22.29
N PHE A 243 -3.83 -12.54 -21.64
CA PHE A 243 -4.83 -11.48 -21.51
C PHE A 243 -5.33 -10.99 -22.87
N LYS A 244 -6.64 -10.97 -23.02
CA LYS A 244 -7.35 -10.33 -24.12
C LYS A 244 -8.64 -9.71 -23.59
N THR A 245 -9.05 -8.59 -24.15
CA THR A 245 -10.31 -7.93 -23.83
C THR A 245 -10.86 -7.16 -25.00
N ASP A 246 -12.17 -7.04 -25.05
CA ASP A 246 -12.87 -6.26 -26.05
C ASP A 246 -12.96 -4.79 -25.63
N ILE A 247 -12.82 -3.91 -26.59
CA ILE A 247 -13.09 -2.47 -26.48
C ILE A 247 -14.18 -2.14 -27.48
N ASP A 248 -15.32 -1.75 -26.99
CA ASP A 248 -16.46 -1.41 -27.85
C ASP A 248 -16.25 -0.08 -28.60
N ALA A 249 -17.06 0.15 -29.62
CA ALA A 249 -17.04 1.38 -30.41
C ALA A 249 -17.16 2.62 -29.49
N GLY A 250 -16.21 3.54 -29.57
CA GLY A 250 -16.15 4.75 -28.77
C GLY A 250 -15.68 4.55 -27.32
N GLU A 251 -15.37 3.31 -26.89
CA GLU A 251 -14.88 3.03 -25.54
C GLU A 251 -13.37 3.31 -25.39
N THR A 252 -12.97 3.53 -24.15
CA THR A 252 -11.56 3.70 -23.77
C THR A 252 -11.15 2.66 -22.74
N PHE A 253 -10.14 1.87 -23.06
CA PHE A 253 -9.50 0.92 -22.15
C PHE A 253 -8.32 1.57 -21.45
N GLU A 254 -8.23 1.44 -20.13
CA GLU A 254 -7.09 1.87 -19.33
C GLU A 254 -6.16 0.69 -19.06
N VAL A 255 -4.91 0.78 -19.54
CA VAL A 255 -3.86 -0.17 -19.16
C VAL A 255 -3.50 0.08 -17.68
N PRO A 256 -3.38 -0.96 -16.83
CA PRO A 256 -3.06 -0.75 -15.42
C PRO A 256 -1.87 0.19 -15.23
N PRO A 257 -1.99 1.24 -14.40
CA PRO A 257 -0.92 2.21 -14.24
C PRO A 257 0.31 1.59 -13.56
N ALA A 258 1.47 2.15 -13.89
CA ALA A 258 2.75 1.77 -13.32
C ALA A 258 3.61 3.00 -13.03
N PHE A 259 4.70 2.82 -12.33
CA PHE A 259 5.67 3.88 -12.09
C PHE A 259 7.10 3.37 -12.19
N ILE A 260 8.00 4.28 -12.50
CA ILE A 260 9.43 4.03 -12.61
C ILE A 260 10.19 5.11 -11.83
N GLY A 261 11.19 4.70 -11.06
CA GLY A 261 11.99 5.61 -10.25
C GLY A 261 13.46 5.24 -10.18
N ALA A 262 14.25 6.17 -9.68
CA ALA A 262 15.65 5.96 -9.35
C ALA A 262 15.93 6.50 -7.95
N TYR A 263 16.93 5.95 -7.27
CA TYR A 263 17.29 6.34 -5.92
C TYR A 263 18.81 6.39 -5.70
N ALA A 264 19.24 7.15 -4.69
CA ALA A 264 20.57 7.13 -4.14
C ALA A 264 20.52 6.63 -2.70
N GLY A 265 21.56 5.94 -2.25
CA GLY A 265 21.59 5.28 -0.96
C GLY A 265 21.34 3.79 -1.05
N ASP A 266 20.92 3.17 0.05
CA ASP A 266 20.56 1.75 0.11
C ASP A 266 19.06 1.52 -0.13
N PHE A 267 18.58 0.31 0.13
CA PHE A 267 17.18 -0.03 -0.13
C PHE A 267 16.19 0.62 0.85
N ASP A 268 16.61 0.91 2.09
CA ASP A 268 15.79 1.73 3.01
C ASP A 268 15.61 3.16 2.48
N ASP A 269 16.64 3.75 1.83
CA ASP A 269 16.54 5.07 1.21
C ASP A 269 15.57 5.06 0.03
N CYS A 270 15.59 4.00 -0.78
CA CYS A 270 14.59 3.75 -1.82
C CYS A 270 13.17 3.75 -1.24
N GLY A 271 12.93 2.91 -0.23
CA GLY A 271 11.64 2.79 0.44
C GLY A 271 11.19 4.10 1.08
N ASN A 272 12.09 4.82 1.75
CA ASN A 272 11.79 6.11 2.36
C ASN A 272 11.36 7.16 1.34
N SER A 273 12.03 7.21 0.17
CA SER A 273 11.64 8.10 -0.93
C SER A 273 10.26 7.76 -1.48
N LEU A 274 10.01 6.46 -1.76
CA LEU A 274 8.73 5.98 -2.26
C LEU A 274 7.60 6.23 -1.25
N ARG A 275 7.77 5.92 0.03
CA ARG A 275 6.77 6.15 1.08
C ARG A 275 6.41 7.64 1.23
N LYS A 276 7.39 8.54 1.15
CA LYS A 276 7.13 10.01 1.12
C LYS A 276 6.29 10.41 -0.08
N TYR A 277 6.61 9.88 -1.26
CA TYR A 277 5.82 10.11 -2.47
C TYR A 277 4.38 9.62 -2.29
N LEU A 278 4.19 8.39 -1.81
CA LEU A 278 2.87 7.80 -1.59
C LEU A 278 2.06 8.63 -0.58
N PHE A 279 2.68 9.01 0.55
CA PHE A 279 2.04 9.87 1.55
C PHE A 279 1.61 11.21 0.96
N GLN A 280 2.46 11.87 0.18
CA GLN A 280 2.18 13.20 -0.32
C GLN A 280 1.18 13.22 -1.48
N ASN A 281 1.22 12.21 -2.37
CA ASN A 281 0.60 12.26 -3.68
C ASN A 281 -0.44 11.16 -3.95
N ALA A 282 -0.41 10.05 -3.23
CA ALA A 282 -1.27 8.91 -3.50
C ALA A 282 -2.33 8.65 -2.43
N MET A 283 -1.93 8.56 -1.17
CA MET A 283 -2.82 8.20 -0.07
C MET A 283 -4.05 9.12 0.06
N PRO A 284 -5.19 8.63 0.57
CA PRO A 284 -6.40 9.43 0.76
C PRO A 284 -6.15 10.70 1.57
N ALA A 285 -6.67 11.83 1.07
CA ALA A 285 -6.46 13.13 1.72
C ALA A 285 -7.00 13.17 3.16
N LEU A 286 -8.05 12.40 3.43
CA LEU A 286 -8.69 12.33 4.74
C LEU A 286 -7.71 11.85 5.82
N ILE A 287 -7.05 10.69 5.60
CA ILE A 287 -6.07 10.15 6.55
C ILE A 287 -4.77 10.95 6.59
N ARG A 288 -4.38 11.57 5.47
CA ARG A 288 -3.19 12.45 5.44
C ARG A 288 -3.36 13.69 6.31
N LYS A 289 -4.55 14.27 6.33
CA LYS A 289 -4.87 15.50 7.08
C LYS A 289 -5.15 15.23 8.56
N ASP A 290 -5.68 14.06 8.90
CA ASP A 290 -5.94 13.68 10.30
C ASP A 290 -4.64 13.33 11.01
N LYS A 291 -4.13 14.24 11.85
CA LYS A 291 -2.93 14.00 12.65
C LYS A 291 -3.10 12.88 13.69
N GLY A 292 -4.33 12.54 14.03
CA GLY A 292 -4.68 11.44 14.93
C GLY A 292 -4.80 10.09 14.22
N PHE A 293 -4.47 10.00 12.92
CA PHE A 293 -4.40 8.75 12.19
C PHE A 293 -2.96 8.22 12.11
N PRO A 294 -2.69 6.90 12.13
CA PRO A 294 -3.65 5.78 12.29
C PRO A 294 -4.18 5.68 13.71
N LYS A 295 -5.46 5.33 13.84
CA LYS A 295 -6.12 5.12 15.12
C LYS A 295 -5.67 3.79 15.74
N ALA A 296 -5.73 3.69 17.07
CA ALA A 296 -5.57 2.42 17.75
C ALA A 296 -6.89 1.63 17.67
N GLU A 297 -6.87 0.54 16.94
CA GLU A 297 -8.05 -0.26 16.64
C GLU A 297 -8.07 -1.57 17.37
N TRP A 298 -9.27 -1.97 17.80
CA TRP A 298 -9.63 -3.28 18.30
C TRP A 298 -10.52 -3.99 17.29
N ASN A 299 -10.09 -5.12 16.75
CA ASN A 299 -10.98 -6.00 16.01
C ASN A 299 -11.65 -6.97 16.99
N ALA A 300 -12.99 -6.99 16.95
CA ALA A 300 -13.79 -7.73 17.93
C ALA A 300 -14.02 -9.21 17.57
N PHE A 301 -13.44 -9.70 16.48
CA PHE A 301 -13.63 -11.05 15.95
C PHE A 301 -13.48 -12.15 17.00
N ALA A 302 -12.41 -12.07 17.81
CA ALA A 302 -12.16 -13.07 18.83
C ALA A 302 -12.99 -12.85 20.12
N ALA A 303 -13.44 -11.62 20.37
CA ALA A 303 -14.01 -11.21 21.66
C ALA A 303 -15.53 -11.42 21.77
N LEU A 304 -16.26 -11.47 20.64
CA LEU A 304 -17.73 -11.38 20.62
C LEU A 304 -18.45 -12.70 20.34
N GLY A 305 -17.76 -13.78 19.99
CA GLY A 305 -18.40 -15.04 19.63
C GLY A 305 -19.38 -15.58 20.67
N LYS A 306 -20.48 -16.19 20.25
CA LYS A 306 -21.49 -16.82 21.14
C LYS A 306 -20.86 -17.73 22.18
N GLU A 307 -19.96 -18.58 21.72
CA GLU A 307 -19.20 -19.54 22.51
C GLU A 307 -17.74 -19.58 22.07
N LYS A 308 -16.90 -20.25 22.80
CA LYS A 308 -15.48 -20.37 22.48
C LYS A 308 -15.29 -20.96 21.08
N GLY A 309 -14.62 -20.20 20.22
CA GLY A 309 -14.35 -20.58 18.84
C GLY A 309 -15.50 -20.30 17.84
N SER A 310 -16.60 -19.72 18.30
CA SER A 310 -17.66 -19.24 17.40
C SER A 310 -17.26 -17.90 16.77
N TRP A 311 -17.64 -17.74 15.52
CA TRP A 311 -17.46 -16.49 14.75
C TRP A 311 -18.72 -15.62 14.75
N ASP A 312 -19.81 -16.08 15.44
CA ASP A 312 -21.08 -15.36 15.48
C ASP A 312 -21.04 -14.34 16.64
N PRO A 313 -20.85 -13.04 16.37
CA PRO A 313 -20.77 -12.04 17.40
C PRO A 313 -22.15 -11.75 18.01
N VAL A 314 -22.21 -11.62 19.34
CA VAL A 314 -23.45 -11.34 20.06
C VAL A 314 -23.45 -10.02 20.80
N GLU A 315 -24.59 -9.32 20.77
CA GLU A 315 -24.78 -8.01 21.40
C GLU A 315 -24.52 -8.04 22.91
N SER A 316 -24.83 -9.15 23.57
CA SER A 316 -24.64 -9.28 25.03
C SER A 316 -23.19 -9.17 25.47
N LYS A 317 -22.23 -9.49 24.59
CA LYS A 317 -20.78 -9.35 24.83
C LYS A 317 -20.23 -8.01 24.33
N TYR A 318 -20.93 -7.36 23.42
CA TYR A 318 -20.47 -6.13 22.79
C TYR A 318 -20.37 -4.94 23.76
N TYR A 319 -21.44 -4.65 24.49
CA TYR A 319 -21.45 -3.50 25.42
C TYR A 319 -20.39 -3.61 26.52
N PRO A 320 -20.22 -4.77 27.18
CA PRO A 320 -19.11 -4.97 28.11
C PRO A 320 -17.73 -4.77 27.47
N LEU A 321 -17.52 -5.26 26.23
CA LEU A 321 -16.26 -5.06 25.53
C LEU A 321 -15.97 -3.58 25.30
N VAL A 322 -16.96 -2.80 24.83
CA VAL A 322 -16.79 -1.35 24.62
C VAL A 322 -16.46 -0.65 25.94
N ASP A 323 -17.10 -1.02 27.05
CA ASP A 323 -16.83 -0.47 28.38
C ASP A 323 -15.43 -0.82 28.89
N ASP A 324 -14.90 -1.98 28.54
CA ASP A 324 -13.54 -2.42 28.89
C ASP A 324 -12.46 -1.69 28.07
N ILE A 325 -12.65 -1.52 26.75
CA ILE A 325 -11.60 -1.01 25.87
C ILE A 325 -11.51 0.51 25.78
N ALA A 326 -12.62 1.22 25.99
CA ALA A 326 -12.64 2.68 25.97
C ALA A 326 -11.69 3.29 27.04
N PRO A 327 -11.69 2.85 28.31
CA PRO A 327 -10.74 3.34 29.31
C PRO A 327 -9.28 3.01 29.02
N LEU A 328 -9.01 1.97 28.20
CA LEU A 328 -7.67 1.61 27.75
C LEU A 328 -7.14 2.58 26.67
N GLY A 329 -8.05 3.35 26.06
CA GLY A 329 -7.70 4.40 25.09
C GLY A 329 -7.76 3.98 23.62
N PHE A 330 -8.37 2.82 23.31
CA PHE A 330 -8.66 2.45 21.92
C PHE A 330 -9.61 3.44 21.27
N GLU A 331 -9.46 3.69 19.99
CA GLU A 331 -10.13 4.75 19.24
C GLU A 331 -11.07 4.22 18.16
N GLU A 332 -10.87 2.96 17.72
CA GLU A 332 -11.69 2.27 16.73
C GLU A 332 -12.00 0.86 17.20
N LEU A 333 -13.19 0.38 16.86
CA LEU A 333 -13.63 -1.00 17.06
C LEU A 333 -14.38 -1.44 15.80
N VAL A 334 -13.99 -2.60 15.26
CA VAL A 334 -14.69 -3.22 14.12
C VAL A 334 -15.37 -4.51 14.56
N ILE A 335 -16.65 -4.68 14.20
CA ILE A 335 -17.32 -5.97 14.23
C ILE A 335 -17.03 -6.66 12.90
N ASP A 336 -16.43 -7.83 13.01
CA ASP A 336 -16.04 -8.68 11.90
C ASP A 336 -17.22 -9.59 11.46
N ILE A 337 -16.98 -10.69 10.79
CA ILE A 337 -17.98 -11.61 10.22
C ILE A 337 -19.07 -12.05 11.21
N GLY A 338 -20.28 -12.34 10.73
CA GLY A 338 -21.29 -13.12 11.45
C GLY A 338 -22.37 -12.30 12.18
N TRP A 339 -22.40 -10.96 12.06
CA TRP A 339 -23.42 -10.12 12.70
C TRP A 339 -24.76 -10.06 11.94
N TRP A 340 -24.86 -10.68 10.78
CA TRP A 340 -26.04 -10.74 9.92
C TRP A 340 -26.61 -12.16 9.81
N SER A 341 -27.93 -12.29 9.61
CA SER A 341 -28.62 -13.57 9.46
C SER A 341 -28.76 -14.00 8.00
N SER A 342 -28.87 -13.06 7.09
CA SER A 342 -29.08 -13.30 5.67
C SER A 342 -28.81 -12.07 4.83
N TYR A 343 -28.74 -12.26 3.53
CA TYR A 343 -28.81 -11.20 2.54
C TYR A 343 -30.25 -11.13 2.05
N GLY A 344 -30.97 -10.03 2.30
CA GLY A 344 -32.32 -9.80 1.82
C GLY A 344 -32.37 -9.57 0.32
N ASP A 345 -33.55 -9.69 -0.26
CA ASP A 345 -33.80 -9.36 -1.67
C ASP A 345 -34.27 -7.89 -1.81
N PRO A 346 -33.62 -7.06 -2.64
CA PRO A 346 -32.38 -7.23 -3.37
C PRO A 346 -31.17 -6.74 -2.53
N GLY A 347 -30.40 -7.69 -1.97
CA GLY A 347 -29.06 -7.41 -1.53
C GLY A 347 -28.86 -6.60 -0.22
N HIS A 348 -29.85 -6.51 0.66
CA HIS A 348 -29.63 -5.90 1.96
C HIS A 348 -29.10 -6.90 2.97
N ILE A 349 -27.99 -6.54 3.63
CA ILE A 349 -27.57 -7.24 4.82
C ILE A 349 -28.64 -7.07 5.91
N ILE A 350 -29.22 -8.19 6.35
CA ILE A 350 -30.18 -8.21 7.44
C ILE A 350 -29.47 -8.56 8.73
N THR A 351 -29.43 -7.63 9.67
CA THR A 351 -28.90 -7.88 11.03
C THR A 351 -29.61 -9.08 11.66
N ASP A 352 -28.84 -9.96 12.30
CA ASP A 352 -29.42 -11.04 13.09
C ASP A 352 -30.11 -10.46 14.33
N SER A 353 -31.44 -10.46 14.33
CA SER A 353 -32.24 -9.88 15.41
C SER A 353 -32.23 -10.71 16.68
N VAL A 354 -31.80 -11.97 16.61
CA VAL A 354 -31.67 -12.86 17.78
C VAL A 354 -30.37 -12.50 18.52
N ASP A 355 -29.31 -12.36 17.78
CA ASP A 355 -27.99 -12.05 18.35
C ASP A 355 -27.78 -10.54 18.62
N TRP A 356 -28.53 -9.69 17.90
CA TRP A 356 -28.47 -8.21 18.01
C TRP A 356 -29.88 -7.63 18.25
N PRO A 357 -30.52 -7.92 19.40
CA PRO A 357 -31.92 -7.53 19.63
C PRO A 357 -32.17 -6.02 19.66
N LYS A 358 -31.16 -5.18 19.98
CA LYS A 358 -31.27 -3.70 19.90
C LYS A 358 -30.82 -3.18 18.53
N GLY A 359 -30.20 -4.04 17.72
CA GLY A 359 -29.67 -3.74 16.38
C GLY A 359 -28.33 -3.01 16.36
N ILE A 360 -27.67 -3.10 15.22
CA ILE A 360 -26.36 -2.52 14.97
C ILE A 360 -26.30 -0.99 15.17
N PRO A 361 -27.33 -0.19 14.79
CA PRO A 361 -27.28 1.24 15.05
C PRO A 361 -27.15 1.61 16.54
N ALA A 362 -27.78 0.84 17.43
CA ALA A 362 -27.64 1.05 18.87
C ALA A 362 -26.22 0.72 19.37
N ALA A 363 -25.61 -0.31 18.82
CA ALA A 363 -24.22 -0.66 19.10
C ALA A 363 -23.25 0.45 18.63
N ALA A 364 -23.46 0.99 17.42
CA ALA A 364 -22.66 2.11 16.88
C ALA A 364 -22.77 3.37 17.75
N GLU A 365 -23.98 3.74 18.16
CA GLU A 365 -24.22 4.90 19.03
C GLU A 365 -23.56 4.71 20.42
N TYR A 366 -23.59 3.50 20.95
CA TYR A 366 -22.96 3.16 22.22
C TYR A 366 -21.45 3.33 22.20
N ALA A 367 -20.78 2.83 21.15
CA ALA A 367 -19.35 3.02 20.96
C ALA A 367 -19.00 4.51 20.80
N LYS A 368 -19.76 5.24 19.97
CA LYS A 368 -19.57 6.65 19.71
C LYS A 368 -19.71 7.50 20.99
N ALA A 369 -20.69 7.19 21.87
CA ALA A 369 -20.85 7.85 23.15
C ALA A 369 -19.62 7.69 24.08
N ARG A 370 -18.76 6.72 23.81
CA ARG A 370 -17.50 6.45 24.54
C ARG A 370 -16.25 6.90 23.76
N GLY A 371 -16.43 7.62 22.67
CA GLY A 371 -15.35 8.15 21.84
C GLY A 371 -14.66 7.09 20.96
N ILE A 372 -15.29 5.95 20.73
CA ILE A 372 -14.83 4.88 19.86
C ILE A 372 -15.57 4.99 18.52
N ARG A 373 -14.84 5.03 17.41
CA ARG A 373 -15.38 4.91 16.07
C ARG A 373 -15.73 3.46 15.79
N PHE A 374 -16.84 3.26 15.09
CA PHE A 374 -17.44 1.96 14.87
C PHE A 374 -17.27 1.52 13.42
N GLY A 375 -16.69 0.35 13.20
CA GLY A 375 -16.52 -0.27 11.89
C GLY A 375 -17.37 -1.51 11.70
N LEU A 376 -17.76 -1.78 10.47
CA LEU A 376 -18.46 -3.00 10.08
C LEU A 376 -17.75 -3.67 8.92
N TYR A 377 -17.67 -4.98 9.04
CA TYR A 377 -17.30 -5.91 7.97
C TYR A 377 -18.53 -6.33 7.18
N ASP A 378 -18.32 -6.66 5.92
CA ASP A 378 -19.30 -7.25 5.04
C ASP A 378 -18.65 -8.18 4.01
N ASN A 379 -19.31 -9.29 3.68
CA ASN A 379 -18.92 -10.18 2.61
C ASN A 379 -19.33 -9.60 1.26
N GLU A 380 -18.40 -9.63 0.32
CA GLU A 380 -18.65 -9.25 -1.07
C GLU A 380 -19.06 -10.47 -1.88
N SER A 381 -20.20 -10.40 -2.55
CA SER A 381 -20.71 -11.49 -3.40
C SER A 381 -21.14 -11.05 -4.79
N GLU A 382 -21.15 -9.72 -5.05
CA GLU A 382 -21.67 -9.16 -6.28
C GLU A 382 -20.68 -9.34 -7.45
N ASN A 383 -21.23 -9.50 -8.65
CA ASN A 383 -20.44 -9.53 -9.86
C ASN A 383 -19.95 -8.13 -10.25
N LEU A 384 -18.75 -7.75 -9.83
CA LEU A 384 -18.18 -6.42 -10.07
C LEU A 384 -17.74 -6.18 -11.52
N THR A 385 -17.86 -7.17 -12.40
CA THR A 385 -17.69 -6.97 -13.86
C THR A 385 -18.95 -6.36 -14.50
N SER A 386 -20.07 -6.26 -13.76
CA SER A 386 -21.33 -5.70 -14.25
C SER A 386 -21.67 -4.37 -13.56
N ASP A 387 -22.41 -3.52 -14.26
CA ASP A 387 -22.90 -2.25 -13.69
C ASP A 387 -23.94 -2.45 -12.60
N SER A 388 -24.76 -3.51 -12.72
CA SER A 388 -25.71 -3.90 -11.66
C SER A 388 -24.98 -4.29 -10.39
N GLY A 389 -24.01 -5.19 -10.44
CA GLY A 389 -23.24 -5.62 -9.27
C GLY A 389 -22.47 -4.48 -8.62
N LYS A 390 -21.84 -3.60 -9.43
CA LYS A 390 -21.21 -2.38 -8.89
C LYS A 390 -22.24 -1.48 -8.18
N SER A 391 -23.43 -1.30 -8.76
CA SER A 391 -24.47 -0.47 -8.17
C SER A 391 -25.02 -1.06 -6.88
N GLU A 392 -25.20 -2.38 -6.82
CA GLU A 392 -25.57 -3.11 -5.62
C GLU A 392 -24.53 -2.92 -4.51
N ARG A 393 -23.28 -3.14 -4.82
CA ARG A 393 -22.19 -2.98 -3.85
C ARG A 393 -22.09 -1.55 -3.30
N ILE A 394 -22.24 -0.53 -4.15
CA ILE A 394 -22.27 0.89 -3.71
C ILE A 394 -23.45 1.14 -2.76
N ARG A 395 -24.61 0.55 -3.04
CA ARG A 395 -25.80 0.65 -2.20
C ARG A 395 -25.55 0.02 -0.83
N ASP A 396 -24.96 -1.19 -0.80
CA ASP A 396 -24.76 -1.96 0.43
C ASP A 396 -23.72 -1.29 1.34
N ILE A 397 -22.58 -0.86 0.81
CA ILE A 397 -21.62 -0.07 1.59
C ILE A 397 -22.27 1.24 2.09
N SER A 398 -23.09 1.89 1.26
CA SER A 398 -23.80 3.11 1.68
C SER A 398 -24.78 2.83 2.82
N TYR A 399 -25.48 1.69 2.80
CA TYR A 399 -26.39 1.25 3.84
C TYR A 399 -25.64 1.04 5.17
N LEU A 400 -24.48 0.35 5.17
CA LEU A 400 -23.66 0.15 6.36
C LEU A 400 -23.31 1.50 7.02
N ILE A 401 -22.88 2.47 6.24
CA ILE A 401 -22.43 3.77 6.74
C ILE A 401 -23.61 4.66 7.17
N GLN A 402 -24.64 4.76 6.35
CA GLN A 402 -25.74 5.74 6.58
C GLN A 402 -26.84 5.21 7.50
N ASN A 403 -27.21 3.94 7.36
CA ASN A 403 -28.31 3.33 8.09
C ASN A 403 -27.81 2.61 9.36
N LEU A 404 -26.75 1.81 9.25
CA LEU A 404 -26.19 1.09 10.39
C LEU A 404 -25.18 1.93 11.18
N LYS A 405 -24.90 3.18 10.76
CA LYS A 405 -24.09 4.17 11.47
C LYS A 405 -22.62 3.81 11.62
N ALA A 406 -22.09 2.94 10.74
CA ALA A 406 -20.67 2.67 10.74
C ALA A 406 -19.84 3.91 10.36
N ASP A 407 -18.72 4.14 11.00
CA ASP A 407 -17.77 5.23 10.71
C ASP A 407 -16.78 4.81 9.62
N PHE A 408 -16.55 3.51 9.43
CA PHE A 408 -15.69 2.96 8.40
C PHE A 408 -16.16 1.56 7.98
N TYR A 409 -15.78 1.18 6.78
CA TYR A 409 -16.12 -0.08 6.14
C TYR A 409 -14.89 -0.97 6.03
N ARG A 410 -15.00 -2.22 6.48
CA ARG A 410 -14.00 -3.26 6.29
C ARG A 410 -14.45 -4.21 5.18
N SER A 411 -13.68 -4.32 4.10
CA SER A 411 -13.87 -5.37 3.10
C SER A 411 -13.04 -6.59 3.45
N ASP A 412 -13.67 -7.76 3.30
CA ASP A 412 -12.98 -9.04 3.41
C ASP A 412 -13.51 -9.99 2.34
N ALA A 413 -12.89 -11.16 2.17
CA ALA A 413 -13.23 -12.11 1.12
C ALA A 413 -13.30 -11.52 -0.31
N THR A 414 -12.82 -10.29 -0.50
CA THR A 414 -12.82 -9.56 -1.78
C THR A 414 -12.08 -10.33 -2.87
N ALA A 415 -11.13 -11.16 -2.48
CA ALA A 415 -10.43 -12.04 -3.39
C ALA A 415 -11.39 -13.01 -4.12
N GLY A 416 -12.42 -13.50 -3.44
CA GLY A 416 -13.42 -14.40 -4.04
C GLY A 416 -14.20 -13.76 -5.19
N PRO A 417 -14.88 -12.62 -5.01
CA PRO A 417 -15.57 -11.91 -6.09
C PRO A 417 -14.65 -11.43 -7.21
N VAL A 418 -13.45 -11.00 -6.88
CA VAL A 418 -12.45 -10.58 -7.88
C VAL A 418 -12.04 -11.74 -8.78
N ILE A 419 -12.07 -12.99 -8.28
CA ILE A 419 -11.72 -14.19 -9.04
C ILE A 419 -12.96 -14.81 -9.71
N SER A 420 -14.08 -14.84 -8.99
CA SER A 420 -15.31 -15.52 -9.38
C SER A 420 -16.23 -14.67 -10.25
N GLY A 421 -15.79 -13.51 -10.69
CA GLY A 421 -16.51 -12.67 -11.64
C GLY A 421 -16.93 -13.47 -12.86
N THR A 422 -18.13 -13.23 -13.35
CA THR A 422 -18.65 -13.94 -14.52
C THR A 422 -18.18 -13.29 -15.81
N TYR A 423 -18.01 -14.09 -16.84
CA TYR A 423 -17.67 -13.63 -18.17
C TYR A 423 -18.68 -14.15 -19.20
N GLY A 424 -18.78 -13.46 -20.32
CA GLY A 424 -19.68 -13.83 -21.41
C GLY A 424 -20.09 -12.64 -22.26
N LYS A 425 -20.77 -12.88 -23.37
CA LYS A 425 -21.12 -11.85 -24.36
C LYS A 425 -21.94 -10.67 -23.80
N SER A 426 -22.73 -10.91 -22.74
CA SER A 426 -23.55 -9.88 -22.09
C SER A 426 -22.85 -9.21 -20.89
N GLN A 427 -21.63 -9.65 -20.56
CA GLN A 427 -20.84 -9.09 -19.46
C GLN A 427 -19.79 -8.12 -19.98
N ARG A 428 -19.26 -7.24 -19.10
CA ARG A 428 -18.09 -6.42 -19.48
C ARG A 428 -16.85 -7.29 -19.65
N ALA A 429 -16.64 -8.27 -18.77
CA ALA A 429 -15.67 -9.34 -19.00
C ALA A 429 -16.24 -10.32 -20.02
N ARG A 430 -15.69 -10.36 -21.21
CA ARG A 430 -16.17 -11.26 -22.28
C ARG A 430 -15.40 -12.55 -22.37
N TYR A 431 -14.24 -12.62 -21.76
CA TYR A 431 -13.31 -13.74 -21.77
C TYR A 431 -12.93 -14.13 -20.35
N LYS A 432 -12.59 -15.41 -20.16
CA LYS A 432 -12.01 -15.86 -18.88
C LYS A 432 -10.76 -15.07 -18.53
N GLU A 433 -9.97 -14.70 -19.51
CA GLU A 433 -8.69 -14.04 -19.40
C GLU A 433 -8.78 -12.56 -18.98
N ASP A 434 -9.96 -11.94 -19.08
CA ASP A 434 -10.16 -10.54 -18.68
C ASP A 434 -11.02 -10.34 -17.41
N VAL A 435 -11.54 -11.42 -16.81
CA VAL A 435 -12.39 -11.35 -15.60
C VAL A 435 -11.70 -10.62 -14.48
N SER A 436 -10.47 -11.01 -14.13
CA SER A 436 -9.72 -10.43 -13.02
C SER A 436 -9.48 -8.93 -13.20
N TYR A 437 -9.19 -8.50 -14.43
CA TYR A 437 -9.01 -7.07 -14.71
C TYR A 437 -10.31 -6.29 -14.46
N TRP A 438 -11.42 -6.73 -15.01
CA TRP A 438 -12.71 -6.02 -14.89
C TRP A 438 -13.26 -6.07 -13.47
N SER A 439 -13.03 -7.16 -12.74
CA SER A 439 -13.42 -7.27 -11.32
C SER A 439 -12.64 -6.29 -10.44
N ILE A 440 -11.33 -6.23 -10.56
CA ILE A 440 -10.50 -5.26 -9.81
C ILE A 440 -10.86 -3.83 -10.19
N LYS A 441 -11.03 -3.55 -11.48
CA LYS A 441 -11.45 -2.23 -11.96
C LYS A 441 -12.81 -1.85 -11.36
N GLY A 442 -13.77 -2.79 -11.40
CA GLY A 442 -15.10 -2.60 -10.82
C GLY A 442 -15.04 -2.34 -9.32
N PHE A 443 -14.22 -3.09 -8.59
CA PHE A 443 -14.03 -2.88 -7.15
C PHE A 443 -13.48 -1.46 -6.85
N TYR A 444 -12.44 -1.05 -7.54
CA TYR A 444 -11.89 0.30 -7.34
C TYR A 444 -12.87 1.41 -7.75
N GLU A 445 -13.68 1.19 -8.80
CA GLU A 445 -14.77 2.11 -9.19
C GLU A 445 -15.86 2.22 -8.12
N VAL A 446 -16.19 1.10 -7.45
CA VAL A 446 -17.12 1.08 -6.30
C VAL A 446 -16.57 1.93 -5.17
N ILE A 447 -15.37 1.65 -4.70
CA ILE A 447 -14.74 2.40 -3.60
C ILE A 447 -14.64 3.89 -3.94
N ASP A 448 -14.17 4.24 -5.14
CA ASP A 448 -14.08 5.63 -5.61
C ASP A 448 -15.46 6.31 -5.68
N SER A 449 -16.53 5.55 -6.00
CA SER A 449 -17.91 6.06 -6.04
C SER A 449 -18.47 6.32 -4.65
N VAL A 450 -18.20 5.42 -3.69
CA VAL A 450 -18.58 5.63 -2.29
C VAL A 450 -17.85 6.84 -1.70
N TYR A 451 -16.55 7.02 -1.98
CA TYR A 451 -15.81 8.23 -1.57
C TYR A 451 -16.43 9.53 -2.10
N ARG A 452 -16.94 9.53 -3.34
CA ARG A 452 -17.61 10.70 -3.91
C ARG A 452 -18.99 10.97 -3.28
N LYS A 453 -19.71 9.90 -2.91
CA LYS A 453 -21.08 9.99 -2.37
C LYS A 453 -21.12 10.26 -0.88
N ILE A 454 -20.17 9.74 -0.11
CA ILE A 454 -20.17 9.79 1.35
C ILE A 454 -18.91 10.52 1.84
N PRO A 455 -19.00 11.82 2.15
CA PRO A 455 -17.89 12.54 2.76
C PRO A 455 -17.49 11.91 4.09
N GLY A 456 -16.20 11.67 4.27
CA GLY A 456 -15.67 11.07 5.49
C GLY A 456 -15.61 9.53 5.47
N PHE A 457 -16.09 8.88 4.41
CA PHE A 457 -15.93 7.45 4.23
C PHE A 457 -14.47 7.01 4.37
N LEU A 458 -14.24 5.90 5.07
CA LEU A 458 -12.95 5.24 5.19
C LEU A 458 -13.11 3.76 4.85
N TRP A 459 -12.17 3.25 4.07
CA TRP A 459 -12.10 1.85 3.71
C TRP A 459 -10.91 1.17 4.39
N GLU A 460 -11.21 0.10 5.11
CA GLU A 460 -10.22 -0.85 5.62
C GLU A 460 -10.18 -2.07 4.72
N ASN A 461 -9.01 -2.33 4.17
CA ASN A 461 -8.78 -3.43 3.24
C ASN A 461 -8.21 -4.64 3.96
N CYS A 462 -9.02 -5.68 4.18
CA CYS A 462 -8.54 -7.00 4.56
C CYS A 462 -8.29 -7.86 3.32
N SER A 463 -9.33 -8.09 2.53
CA SER A 463 -9.28 -8.88 1.29
C SER A 463 -8.64 -10.26 1.50
N SER A 464 -9.25 -11.07 2.36
CA SER A 464 -8.78 -12.42 2.71
C SER A 464 -7.34 -12.43 3.25
N GLY A 465 -7.07 -11.56 4.22
CA GLY A 465 -5.75 -11.49 4.84
C GLY A 465 -4.70 -10.77 3.99
N GLY A 466 -5.08 -9.70 3.35
CA GLY A 466 -4.18 -8.85 2.58
C GLY A 466 -4.21 -9.10 1.05
N GLY A 467 -5.26 -9.74 0.45
CA GLY A 467 -5.43 -10.12 -0.96
C GLY A 467 -5.32 -9.02 -1.99
N LEU A 468 -5.66 -7.78 -1.68
CA LEU A 468 -5.49 -6.62 -2.56
C LEU A 468 -4.42 -5.65 -2.02
N LYS A 469 -3.23 -6.15 -1.78
CA LYS A 469 -2.11 -5.36 -1.28
C LYS A 469 -1.24 -4.82 -2.43
N ASP A 470 -1.70 -3.74 -3.03
CA ASP A 470 -1.04 -3.08 -4.15
C ASP A 470 -1.06 -1.55 -4.02
N PHE A 471 -0.41 -0.86 -4.96
CA PHE A 471 -0.37 0.60 -4.95
C PHE A 471 -1.69 1.26 -5.36
N GLY A 472 -2.63 0.53 -5.96
CA GLY A 472 -4.01 0.98 -6.19
C GLY A 472 -4.82 0.99 -4.89
N ALA A 473 -4.63 -0.02 -4.02
CA ALA A 473 -5.19 -0.05 -2.67
C ALA A 473 -4.61 1.06 -1.78
N VAL A 474 -3.29 1.32 -1.83
CA VAL A 474 -2.66 2.44 -1.11
C VAL A 474 -3.33 3.79 -1.39
N LYS A 475 -3.83 3.99 -2.60
CA LYS A 475 -4.53 5.23 -3.00
C LYS A 475 -5.91 5.39 -2.38
N ARG A 476 -6.51 4.31 -1.89
CA ARG A 476 -7.92 4.26 -1.48
C ARG A 476 -8.10 3.85 -0.03
N ALA A 477 -7.33 2.91 0.45
CA ALA A 477 -7.49 2.36 1.79
C ALA A 477 -7.01 3.33 2.87
N ALA A 478 -7.76 3.39 3.95
CA ALA A 478 -7.29 3.96 5.20
C ALA A 478 -6.29 3.02 5.88
N ARG A 479 -6.58 1.72 5.84
CA ARG A 479 -5.77 0.66 6.43
C ARG A 479 -5.71 -0.52 5.46
N ILE A 480 -4.57 -1.19 5.42
CA ILE A 480 -4.31 -2.39 4.61
C ILE A 480 -3.81 -3.48 5.55
N GLN A 481 -4.56 -4.55 5.68
CA GLN A 481 -4.12 -5.71 6.43
C GLN A 481 -3.00 -6.42 5.66
N ASN A 482 -1.94 -6.81 6.36
CA ASN A 482 -0.78 -7.42 5.72
C ASN A 482 -1.00 -8.92 5.43
N GLN A 483 -1.41 -9.67 6.45
CA GLN A 483 -1.59 -11.11 6.43
C GLN A 483 -2.61 -11.54 7.49
N ASP A 484 -3.21 -12.72 7.34
CA ASP A 484 -4.00 -13.40 8.35
C ASP A 484 -3.13 -14.29 9.25
N VAL A 485 -2.18 -13.65 9.90
CA VAL A 485 -1.26 -14.33 10.82
C VAL A 485 -1.43 -13.74 12.21
N TYR A 486 -1.78 -14.57 13.18
CA TYR A 486 -2.16 -14.10 14.51
C TYR A 486 -1.01 -14.11 15.52
N TRP A 487 0.16 -14.62 15.14
CA TRP A 487 1.33 -14.74 16.00
C TRP A 487 2.18 -13.47 15.98
N PRO A 488 2.65 -12.99 17.14
CA PRO A 488 3.43 -11.74 17.19
C PRO A 488 4.66 -11.70 16.29
N VAL A 489 5.39 -12.81 16.14
CA VAL A 489 6.59 -12.86 15.27
C VAL A 489 6.20 -12.79 13.81
N GLU A 490 5.15 -13.53 13.40
CA GLU A 490 4.67 -13.55 12.02
C GLU A 490 4.06 -12.20 11.63
N ALA A 491 3.30 -11.58 12.52
CA ALA A 491 2.79 -10.22 12.34
C ALA A 491 3.93 -9.21 12.13
N ARG A 492 5.01 -9.31 12.92
CA ARG A 492 6.20 -8.46 12.72
C ARG A 492 6.93 -8.78 11.43
N ARG A 493 6.97 -10.06 11.02
CA ARG A 493 7.57 -10.51 9.75
C ARG A 493 6.84 -9.90 8.55
N SER A 494 5.52 -10.02 8.53
CA SER A 494 4.68 -9.43 7.50
C SER A 494 4.84 -7.89 7.44
N PHE A 495 4.83 -7.22 8.61
CA PHE A 495 5.11 -5.79 8.65
C PHE A 495 6.50 -5.45 8.12
N PHE A 496 7.53 -6.19 8.54
CA PHE A 496 8.92 -5.98 8.12
C PHE A 496 9.03 -6.03 6.59
N ASP A 497 8.44 -7.05 5.97
CA ASP A 497 8.50 -7.26 4.53
C ASP A 497 7.75 -6.14 3.77
N ALA A 498 6.49 -5.90 4.10
CA ALA A 498 5.65 -4.91 3.43
C ALA A 498 6.15 -3.46 3.62
N SER A 499 6.70 -3.14 4.79
CA SER A 499 7.14 -1.79 5.14
C SER A 499 8.39 -1.33 4.38
N HIS A 500 9.06 -2.20 3.65
CA HIS A 500 10.12 -1.74 2.72
C HIS A 500 9.58 -0.77 1.66
N VAL A 501 8.33 -0.92 1.23
CA VAL A 501 7.77 -0.11 0.13
C VAL A 501 6.43 0.55 0.46
N PHE A 502 5.60 -0.04 1.30
CA PHE A 502 4.31 0.53 1.67
C PHE A 502 4.40 1.48 2.88
N PRO A 503 3.50 2.50 2.97
CA PRO A 503 3.49 3.42 4.10
C PRO A 503 3.11 2.71 5.41
N PRO A 504 3.97 2.74 6.45
CA PRO A 504 3.69 2.07 7.73
C PRO A 504 2.36 2.46 8.37
N MET A 505 1.94 3.71 8.21
CA MET A 505 0.69 4.20 8.77
C MET A 505 -0.58 3.57 8.16
N GLN A 506 -0.47 2.87 7.04
CA GLN A 506 -1.57 2.10 6.44
C GLN A 506 -1.43 0.59 6.72
N LEU A 507 -0.25 0.11 7.11
CA LEU A 507 0.01 -1.31 7.30
C LEU A 507 -0.52 -1.79 8.65
N ALA A 508 -1.48 -2.70 8.62
CA ALA A 508 -2.06 -3.37 9.78
C ALA A 508 -1.57 -4.81 9.86
N SER A 509 -0.88 -5.14 10.95
CA SER A 509 -0.38 -6.49 11.22
C SER A 509 -1.25 -7.14 12.28
N VAL A 510 -1.93 -8.22 11.92
CA VAL A 510 -2.84 -8.92 12.80
C VAL A 510 -2.08 -9.65 13.90
N VAL A 511 -2.39 -9.35 15.15
CA VAL A 511 -2.01 -10.16 16.31
C VAL A 511 -3.29 -10.48 17.06
N GLY A 512 -3.56 -11.74 17.36
CA GLY A 512 -4.85 -12.10 17.91
C GLY A 512 -4.90 -13.36 18.75
N SER A 513 -6.05 -13.59 19.34
CA SER A 513 -6.31 -14.62 20.33
C SER A 513 -6.55 -16.03 19.79
N TRP A 514 -6.62 -16.23 18.48
CA TRP A 514 -6.52 -17.58 17.92
C TRP A 514 -5.28 -18.30 18.42
N ALA A 515 -4.28 -17.51 18.73
CA ALA A 515 -3.09 -17.91 19.43
C ALA A 515 -3.30 -17.86 20.95
N ALA A 516 -4.30 -18.53 21.49
CA ALA A 516 -4.58 -18.65 22.94
C ALA A 516 -3.41 -19.14 23.83
N TRP A 517 -2.24 -19.20 23.32
CA TRP A 517 -0.98 -19.70 23.84
C TRP A 517 0.03 -18.59 24.13
N TYR A 518 -0.24 -17.34 23.70
CA TYR A 518 0.52 -16.16 24.10
C TYR A 518 -0.07 -15.51 25.35
N ALA A 519 0.71 -14.64 25.96
CA ALA A 519 0.30 -13.92 27.15
C ALA A 519 -0.75 -12.88 26.76
N GLU A 520 -2.02 -13.30 26.71
CA GLU A 520 -3.16 -12.44 26.43
C GLU A 520 -3.07 -11.13 27.22
N GLY A 521 -3.25 -10.01 26.55
CA GLY A 521 -3.14 -8.70 27.15
C GLY A 521 -1.70 -8.28 27.45
N SER A 522 -0.72 -8.79 26.73
CA SER A 522 0.67 -8.41 26.94
C SER A 522 1.08 -7.19 26.10
N VAL A 523 1.97 -6.38 26.65
CA VAL A 523 2.58 -5.26 25.94
C VAL A 523 3.42 -5.74 24.75
N TYR A 524 3.98 -6.95 24.82
CA TYR A 524 4.72 -7.58 23.73
C TYR A 524 3.83 -7.79 22.47
N GLU A 525 2.61 -8.30 22.69
CA GLU A 525 1.64 -8.50 21.62
C GLU A 525 1.18 -7.17 21.03
N PHE A 526 0.76 -6.23 21.88
CA PHE A 526 0.30 -4.93 21.42
C PHE A 526 1.39 -4.17 20.65
N ARG A 527 2.65 -4.21 21.09
CA ARG A 527 3.78 -3.61 20.35
C ARG A 527 3.99 -4.28 19.02
N SER A 528 3.82 -5.61 18.92
CA SER A 528 3.89 -6.33 17.65
C SER A 528 2.78 -5.91 16.68
N ALA A 529 1.57 -5.66 17.18
CA ALA A 529 0.42 -5.19 16.41
C ALA A 529 0.48 -3.68 16.07
N SER A 530 1.42 -2.93 16.66
CA SER A 530 1.45 -1.46 16.58
C SER A 530 2.74 -0.88 15.99
N MET A 531 3.49 -1.68 15.25
CA MET A 531 4.69 -1.19 14.53
C MET A 531 4.33 -0.24 13.38
N GLY A 532 3.12 -0.37 12.82
CA GLY A 532 2.50 0.51 11.84
C GLY A 532 1.17 1.05 12.35
N ALA A 533 0.08 0.82 11.60
CA ALA A 533 -1.27 1.03 12.10
C ALA A 533 -1.55 0.04 13.24
N ALA A 534 -1.87 0.54 14.43
CA ALA A 534 -2.17 -0.32 15.56
C ALA A 534 -3.49 -1.06 15.32
N TYR A 535 -3.40 -2.38 15.17
CA TYR A 535 -4.50 -3.26 14.83
C TYR A 535 -4.39 -4.56 15.61
N TRP A 536 -5.31 -4.78 16.57
CA TRP A 536 -5.18 -5.87 17.52
C TRP A 536 -6.49 -6.64 17.65
N HIS A 537 -6.41 -7.98 17.71
CA HIS A 537 -7.52 -8.93 17.81
C HIS A 537 -7.46 -9.76 19.11
N PRO A 538 -7.31 -9.19 20.28
CA PRO A 538 -7.29 -9.97 21.51
C PRO A 538 -8.69 -10.39 21.90
N ASP A 539 -8.78 -11.38 22.81
CA ASP A 539 -10.02 -11.67 23.53
C ASP A 539 -10.35 -10.52 24.50
N ALA A 540 -11.63 -10.40 24.86
CA ALA A 540 -12.08 -9.32 25.74
C ALA A 540 -11.32 -9.30 27.07
N PRO A 541 -11.01 -8.11 27.63
CA PRO A 541 -10.32 -8.00 28.93
C PRO A 541 -11.03 -8.68 30.09
N ASN A 542 -12.35 -8.86 30.00
CA ASN A 542 -13.16 -9.60 30.99
C ASN A 542 -13.19 -11.12 30.75
N GLY A 543 -12.41 -11.64 29.81
CA GLY A 543 -12.39 -13.06 29.43
C GLY A 543 -13.54 -13.52 28.56
N GLY A 544 -14.19 -12.60 27.84
CA GLY A 544 -15.45 -12.73 27.10
C GLY A 544 -15.74 -14.02 26.36
N ASN A 545 -14.79 -14.55 25.58
CA ASN A 545 -14.99 -15.79 24.78
C ASN A 545 -14.19 -16.99 25.31
N GLY A 546 -14.02 -17.06 26.64
CA GLY A 546 -13.26 -18.12 27.32
C GLY A 546 -11.77 -17.85 27.41
N GLY A 547 -11.35 -16.63 27.17
CA GLY A 547 -10.02 -16.12 27.45
C GLY A 547 -9.78 -15.86 28.93
N LYS A 548 -8.59 -15.39 29.27
CA LYS A 548 -8.25 -15.02 30.65
C LYS A 548 -8.71 -13.59 30.94
N VAL A 549 -9.30 -13.41 32.14
CA VAL A 549 -9.57 -12.08 32.68
C VAL A 549 -8.24 -11.35 32.90
N TRP A 550 -8.11 -10.15 32.36
CA TRP A 550 -6.92 -9.33 32.53
C TRP A 550 -6.87 -8.76 33.95
N THR A 551 -5.71 -8.85 34.55
CA THR A 551 -5.44 -8.19 35.83
C THR A 551 -5.41 -6.66 35.66
N GLU A 552 -5.62 -5.91 36.74
CA GLU A 552 -5.53 -4.46 36.71
C GLU A 552 -4.13 -3.97 36.28
N ASN A 553 -3.08 -4.72 36.62
CA ASN A 553 -1.72 -4.42 36.13
C ASN A 553 -1.59 -4.58 34.61
N GLN A 554 -2.20 -5.61 34.01
CA GLN A 554 -2.23 -5.77 32.54
C GLN A 554 -3.01 -4.64 31.89
N LYS A 555 -4.21 -4.31 32.39
CA LYS A 555 -5.01 -3.18 31.89
C LYS A 555 -4.23 -1.86 31.95
N ALA A 556 -3.56 -1.59 33.08
CA ALA A 556 -2.72 -0.39 33.24
C ALA A 556 -1.53 -0.38 32.27
N ALA A 557 -0.88 -1.51 32.05
CA ALA A 557 0.24 -1.64 31.12
C ALA A 557 -0.21 -1.42 29.66
N ILE A 558 -1.34 -1.99 29.25
CA ILE A 558 -1.92 -1.78 27.90
C ILE A 558 -2.36 -0.32 27.74
N LYS A 559 -3.04 0.27 28.72
CA LYS A 559 -3.39 1.70 28.68
C LYS A 559 -2.16 2.59 28.46
N LYS A 560 -1.07 2.32 29.18
CA LYS A 560 0.22 3.02 29.00
C LYS A 560 0.74 2.82 27.56
N ALA A 561 0.71 1.59 27.04
CA ALA A 561 1.20 1.27 25.70
C ALA A 561 0.38 1.97 24.60
N VAL A 562 -0.97 1.97 24.71
CA VAL A 562 -1.86 2.70 23.80
C VAL A 562 -1.62 4.20 23.88
N THR A 563 -1.43 4.76 25.07
CA THR A 563 -1.09 6.18 25.26
C THR A 563 0.24 6.52 24.59
N THR A 564 1.28 5.70 24.81
CA THR A 564 2.59 5.85 24.18
C THR A 564 2.48 5.77 22.65
N TYR A 565 1.68 4.85 22.12
CA TYR A 565 1.39 4.76 20.70
C TYR A 565 0.83 6.08 20.16
N LYS A 566 -0.23 6.59 20.77
CA LYS A 566 -0.93 7.80 20.32
C LYS A 566 -0.05 9.06 20.38
N GLU A 567 0.71 9.20 21.46
CA GLU A 567 1.46 10.44 21.72
C GLU A 567 2.86 10.46 21.13
N LYS A 568 3.56 9.31 21.12
CA LYS A 568 4.99 9.25 20.74
C LYS A 568 5.24 8.50 19.46
N LEU A 569 4.56 7.34 19.23
CA LEU A 569 4.85 6.47 18.10
C LEU A 569 4.12 6.91 16.84
N ARG A 570 2.83 7.22 16.93
CA ARG A 570 2.00 7.67 15.79
C ARG A 570 2.63 8.81 14.99
N PRO A 571 3.15 9.91 15.60
CA PRO A 571 3.81 10.97 14.85
C PRO A 571 5.03 10.49 14.07
N LEU A 572 5.80 9.54 14.61
CA LEU A 572 6.97 8.96 13.95
C LEU A 572 6.55 8.01 12.83
N ILE A 573 5.58 7.13 13.05
CA ILE A 573 5.02 6.22 12.03
C ILE A 573 4.50 6.99 10.81
N ARG A 574 3.94 8.18 11.02
CA ARG A 574 3.43 9.04 9.95
C ARG A 574 4.51 9.76 9.16
N ASN A 575 5.54 10.26 9.81
CA ASN A 575 6.40 11.31 9.24
C ASN A 575 7.87 10.92 9.16
N ALA A 576 8.32 9.94 9.94
CA ALA A 576 9.72 9.56 10.01
C ALA A 576 10.15 8.65 8.86
N ASN A 577 11.46 8.60 8.62
CA ASN A 577 12.07 7.53 7.85
C ASN A 577 12.04 6.24 8.66
N LEU A 578 11.81 5.13 7.98
CA LEU A 578 11.88 3.78 8.55
C LEU A 578 13.16 3.09 8.08
N TYR A 579 13.85 2.42 9.01
CA TYR A 579 15.06 1.66 8.75
C TYR A 579 14.95 0.25 9.31
N HIS A 580 15.26 -0.74 8.49
CA HIS A 580 15.29 -2.16 8.84
C HIS A 580 16.68 -2.50 9.39
N ILE A 581 16.93 -2.14 10.66
CA ILE A 581 18.25 -2.28 11.32
C ILE A 581 18.46 -3.65 11.99
N PHE A 582 17.44 -4.47 12.02
CA PHE A 582 17.47 -5.85 12.49
C PHE A 582 17.29 -6.83 11.34
N PRO A 583 17.61 -8.11 11.52
CA PRO A 583 17.21 -9.15 10.57
C PRO A 583 15.69 -9.28 10.52
N ARG A 584 15.18 -9.87 9.43
CA ARG A 584 13.78 -10.26 9.31
C ARG A 584 13.37 -11.13 10.51
N PRO A 585 12.20 -10.90 11.14
CA PRO A 585 11.77 -11.68 12.30
C PRO A 585 11.69 -13.18 12.01
N ASP A 586 12.35 -14.02 12.83
CA ASP A 586 12.46 -15.46 12.61
C ASP A 586 12.33 -16.31 13.90
N SER A 587 12.01 -15.71 15.01
CA SER A 587 11.91 -16.33 16.35
C SER A 587 13.24 -16.78 16.99
N ILE A 588 14.36 -16.69 16.28
CA ILE A 588 15.67 -17.14 16.76
C ILE A 588 16.71 -16.01 16.87
N ARG A 589 16.34 -14.79 16.50
CA ARG A 589 17.16 -13.58 16.63
C ARG A 589 16.33 -12.43 17.18
N TRP A 590 16.99 -11.44 17.79
CA TRP A 590 16.34 -10.18 18.10
C TRP A 590 15.86 -9.52 16.81
N ASP A 591 14.68 -8.92 16.86
CA ASP A 591 14.06 -8.26 15.72
C ASP A 591 13.48 -6.87 16.08
N GLY A 592 13.05 -6.13 15.09
CA GLY A 592 12.48 -4.80 15.25
C GLY A 592 12.76 -3.89 14.06
N VAL A 593 12.42 -2.61 14.24
CA VAL A 593 12.66 -1.55 13.25
C VAL A 593 13.00 -0.24 13.94
N GLN A 594 13.60 0.69 13.21
CA GLN A 594 13.88 2.05 13.67
C GLN A 594 13.09 3.06 12.85
N TYR A 595 12.42 3.98 13.54
CA TYR A 595 11.92 5.23 12.96
C TYR A 595 12.83 6.38 13.37
N HIS A 596 13.16 7.27 12.43
CA HIS A 596 13.89 8.52 12.71
C HIS A 596 13.42 9.63 11.78
N ASP A 597 12.96 10.72 12.38
CA ASP A 597 12.57 11.93 11.66
C ASP A 597 13.74 12.90 11.60
N PRO A 598 14.36 13.09 10.42
CA PRO A 598 15.49 13.97 10.26
C PRO A 598 15.15 15.45 10.47
N SER A 599 13.88 15.84 10.39
CA SER A 599 13.45 17.23 10.58
C SER A 599 13.39 17.63 12.05
N THR A 600 12.93 16.72 12.91
CA THR A 600 12.83 16.92 14.36
C THR A 600 13.98 16.31 15.12
N GLN A 601 14.78 15.46 14.50
CA GLN A 601 15.85 14.66 15.09
C GLN A 601 15.36 13.78 16.25
N LYS A 602 14.10 13.30 16.12
CA LYS A 602 13.47 12.36 17.03
C LYS A 602 13.30 11.00 16.37
N GLY A 603 13.32 9.95 17.18
CA GLY A 603 13.12 8.61 16.67
C GLY A 603 12.73 7.62 17.76
N VAL A 604 12.49 6.40 17.33
CA VAL A 604 12.26 5.25 18.20
C VAL A 604 12.80 3.98 17.55
N VAL A 605 13.29 3.07 18.35
CA VAL A 605 13.60 1.70 17.96
C VAL A 605 12.64 0.78 18.67
N TYR A 606 11.84 0.02 17.90
CA TYR A 606 11.14 -1.14 18.41
C TYR A 606 12.13 -2.28 18.53
N ILE A 607 12.18 -2.89 19.70
CA ILE A 607 13.12 -3.97 20.03
C ILE A 607 12.35 -5.14 20.58
N PHE A 608 12.50 -6.31 19.95
CA PHE A 608 11.88 -7.55 20.39
C PHE A 608 12.93 -8.62 20.60
N LYS A 609 12.80 -9.33 21.72
CA LYS A 609 13.61 -10.50 22.05
C LYS A 609 12.68 -11.72 22.15
N PRO A 610 12.72 -12.64 21.16
CA PRO A 610 12.03 -13.92 21.25
C PRO A 610 12.52 -14.80 22.41
N LYS A 611 12.01 -16.04 22.49
CA LYS A 611 12.38 -17.00 23.55
C LYS A 611 13.83 -17.48 23.42
N ASN A 612 14.41 -17.88 24.56
CA ASN A 612 15.69 -18.59 24.64
C ASN A 612 16.90 -17.87 24.03
N LEU A 613 16.93 -16.55 24.04
CA LEU A 613 18.04 -15.76 23.51
C LEU A 613 18.85 -15.09 24.63
N VAL A 614 20.10 -14.72 24.28
CA VAL A 614 20.94 -13.90 25.14
C VAL A 614 20.27 -12.57 25.50
N ASP A 615 20.49 -12.13 26.73
CA ASP A 615 19.85 -10.93 27.25
C ASP A 615 20.47 -9.61 26.76
N GLN A 616 21.49 -9.66 25.92
CA GLN A 616 22.18 -8.47 25.42
C GLN A 616 22.41 -8.53 23.91
N GLN A 617 22.20 -7.38 23.26
CA GLN A 617 22.45 -7.20 21.82
C GLN A 617 23.05 -5.81 21.57
N ILE A 618 24.00 -5.74 20.62
CA ILE A 618 24.49 -4.45 20.11
C ILE A 618 23.56 -4.02 18.98
N ILE A 619 22.97 -2.83 19.12
CA ILE A 619 22.09 -2.24 18.12
C ILE A 619 22.78 -1.06 17.47
N LYS A 620 22.99 -1.10 16.14
CA LYS A 620 23.51 0.01 15.35
C LYS A 620 22.36 0.77 14.71
N LEU A 621 22.36 2.09 14.85
CA LEU A 621 21.32 2.95 14.32
C LEU A 621 21.64 3.41 12.90
N LYS A 622 20.64 3.89 12.16
CA LYS A 622 20.78 4.45 10.80
C LYS A 622 20.16 5.84 10.70
N GLY A 623 20.59 6.60 9.70
CA GLY A 623 19.97 7.87 9.32
C GLY A 623 20.06 9.00 10.34
N LEU A 624 20.95 8.89 11.33
CA LEU A 624 21.22 9.94 12.30
C LEU A 624 22.18 11.00 11.73
N ASP A 625 22.10 12.22 12.23
CA ASP A 625 23.13 13.22 11.97
C ASP A 625 24.42 12.83 12.74
N PRO A 626 25.55 12.61 12.05
CA PRO A 626 26.78 12.14 12.69
C PRO A 626 27.33 13.11 13.75
N GLU A 627 27.04 14.41 13.64
CA GLU A 627 27.55 15.43 14.53
C GLU A 627 26.68 15.75 15.74
N VAL A 628 25.41 15.27 15.73
CA VAL A 628 24.46 15.51 16.80
C VAL A 628 24.65 14.52 17.94
N ASN A 629 24.51 15.01 19.18
CA ASN A 629 24.41 14.17 20.36
C ASN A 629 22.94 13.80 20.60
N TYR A 630 22.69 12.51 20.77
CA TYR A 630 21.36 11.95 21.01
C TYR A 630 21.26 11.38 22.42
N LYS A 631 20.18 11.73 23.12
CA LYS A 631 19.72 11.09 24.34
C LYS A 631 18.92 9.86 23.95
N LEU A 632 19.32 8.70 24.47
CA LEU A 632 18.58 7.44 24.35
C LEU A 632 17.89 7.16 25.68
N SER A 633 16.57 6.96 25.65
CA SER A 633 15.75 6.60 26.81
C SER A 633 14.88 5.39 26.51
N PHE A 634 14.55 4.62 27.53
CA PHE A 634 13.88 3.33 27.39
C PHE A 634 12.54 3.40 28.11
N GLU A 635 11.44 3.07 27.42
CA GLU A 635 10.07 3.26 27.89
C GLU A 635 9.76 2.45 29.16
N ASP A 636 10.30 1.23 29.24
CA ASP A 636 10.09 0.36 30.39
C ASP A 636 11.27 0.37 31.36
N GLY A 637 12.26 1.21 31.09
CA GLY A 637 13.42 1.37 31.97
C GLY A 637 14.37 0.17 32.00
N SER A 638 14.34 -0.68 30.98
CA SER A 638 15.21 -1.86 30.88
C SER A 638 16.71 -1.50 30.88
N ASN A 639 17.04 -0.30 30.43
CA ASN A 639 18.41 0.22 30.37
C ASN A 639 18.47 1.64 30.88
N LYS A 640 19.67 2.07 31.33
CA LYS A 640 19.90 3.43 31.78
C LYS A 640 19.90 4.40 30.59
N THR A 641 19.26 5.54 30.79
CA THR A 641 19.35 6.66 29.85
C THR A 641 20.81 7.05 29.58
N THR A 642 21.18 7.22 28.33
CA THR A 642 22.53 7.56 27.92
C THR A 642 22.54 8.62 26.82
N VAL A 643 23.68 9.32 26.68
CA VAL A 643 23.90 10.26 25.57
C VAL A 643 25.08 9.79 24.76
N ARG A 644 24.90 9.75 23.43
CA ARG A 644 25.96 9.36 22.49
C ARG A 644 25.87 10.23 21.23
N LYS A 645 27.02 10.42 20.58
CA LYS A 645 27.11 11.08 19.26
C LYS A 645 26.53 10.19 18.17
N GLY A 646 25.82 10.76 17.18
CA GLY A 646 25.20 10.03 16.08
C GLY A 646 26.19 9.15 15.32
N SER A 647 27.40 9.67 15.04
CA SER A 647 28.48 8.88 14.41
C SER A 647 28.88 7.63 15.20
N VAL A 648 28.85 7.68 16.54
CA VAL A 648 29.12 6.51 17.40
C VAL A 648 27.98 5.52 17.33
N LEU A 649 26.72 5.99 17.43
CA LEU A 649 25.53 5.15 17.36
C LEU A 649 25.41 4.41 16.04
N MET A 650 25.78 5.05 14.93
CA MET A 650 25.74 4.42 13.60
C MET A 650 26.89 3.42 13.37
N ARG A 651 28.09 3.70 13.86
CA ARG A 651 29.27 2.87 13.60
C ARG A 651 29.49 1.77 14.63
N VAL A 652 29.40 2.10 15.90
CA VAL A 652 29.66 1.20 17.03
C VAL A 652 28.35 0.61 17.56
N GLY A 653 27.29 1.42 17.66
CA GLY A 653 26.01 1.06 18.23
C GLY A 653 25.93 1.27 19.74
N ILE A 654 24.92 0.66 20.34
CA ILE A 654 24.66 0.64 21.77
C ILE A 654 24.31 -0.77 22.23
N VAL A 655 24.85 -1.19 23.39
CA VAL A 655 24.43 -2.44 24.03
C VAL A 655 23.07 -2.20 24.70
N VAL A 656 22.09 -3.05 24.38
CA VAL A 656 20.77 -3.07 24.98
C VAL A 656 20.59 -4.40 25.69
N SER A 657 20.05 -4.36 26.90
CA SER A 657 19.74 -5.55 27.70
C SER A 657 18.23 -5.70 27.86
N LEU A 658 17.71 -6.89 27.53
CA LEU A 658 16.32 -7.30 27.78
C LEU A 658 16.30 -8.64 28.50
N LYS A 659 15.77 -8.67 29.71
CA LYS A 659 15.66 -9.88 30.52
C LYS A 659 14.35 -10.62 30.22
N GLY A 660 14.40 -11.93 30.34
CA GLY A 660 13.22 -12.78 30.16
C GLY A 660 12.93 -13.11 28.70
N ASP A 661 12.00 -14.03 28.50
CA ASP A 661 11.49 -14.44 27.20
C ASP A 661 10.34 -13.55 26.73
N LEU A 662 10.13 -13.45 25.42
CA LEU A 662 9.10 -12.61 24.81
C LEU A 662 9.15 -11.16 25.37
N ALA A 663 10.36 -10.63 25.49
CA ALA A 663 10.58 -9.28 25.98
C ALA A 663 10.58 -8.26 24.83
N SER A 664 10.07 -7.07 25.09
CA SER A 664 10.11 -5.96 24.14
C SER A 664 10.43 -4.66 24.85
N GLU A 665 11.01 -3.72 24.10
CA GLU A 665 11.33 -2.38 24.60
C GLU A 665 11.17 -1.35 23.48
N LEU A 666 10.88 -0.11 23.86
CA LEU A 666 10.95 1.05 22.98
C LEU A 666 12.10 1.96 23.41
N MET A 667 13.12 2.05 22.58
CA MET A 667 14.24 2.97 22.79
C MET A 667 13.98 4.27 22.02
N PHE A 668 13.65 5.34 22.73
CA PHE A 668 13.46 6.67 22.15
C PHE A 668 14.80 7.38 21.89
N ILE A 669 14.85 8.12 20.80
CA ILE A 669 15.99 8.86 20.31
C ILE A 669 15.60 10.34 20.28
N ASP A 670 16.25 11.18 21.05
CA ASP A 670 16.00 12.63 21.10
C ASP A 670 17.30 13.41 20.97
N LYS A 671 17.32 14.43 20.10
CA LYS A 671 18.42 15.39 20.02
C LYS A 671 18.63 16.09 21.36
N VAL A 672 19.84 16.09 21.84
CA VAL A 672 20.20 16.89 23.02
C VAL A 672 20.22 18.37 22.62
N LYS A 673 19.44 19.20 23.33
CA LYS A 673 19.51 20.66 23.14
C LYS A 673 20.86 21.17 23.58
N PRO A 674 21.49 22.08 22.84
CA PRO A 674 22.63 22.81 23.37
C PRO A 674 22.22 23.50 24.69
N LYS A 675 23.13 23.44 25.69
CA LYS A 675 22.94 24.18 26.95
C LYS A 675 23.03 25.69 26.67
#